data_6d26463a79df40b07cea5064bf8c0935
#
_entry.id   6d26463a79df40b07cea5064bf8c0935
#
_cell.length_a   1.000
_cell.length_b   1.000
_cell.length_c   1.000
_cell.angle_alpha   90.00
_cell.angle_beta   90.00
_cell.angle_gamma   90.00
#
_symmetry.space_group_name_H-M   'P 1'
#
loop_
_entity.id
_entity.type
_entity.pdbx_description
1 polymer ?
#
loop_
_entity_poly.entity_id
_entity_poly.type
_entity_poly.pdbx_seq_one_letter_code
_entity_poly.pdbx_strand_id
1 'polypeptide(L)'
;MAIFCVGVHAQPRGSYGSYYADGIHYRYYYTGERSYVSAQNTNIEFAVIPEKVEAEGPRNGYIIPTDIQNFKNCGSLQYVMMPSTTKNILENAFLNCSSLSAISISSPAVKIADDAFEGCGNLAVVYLPSGYDADAFPVAGGLMLVANSRGYDVYVTEDVSEEQLNTIVAVSEITSNIGNMESYEQIPEAVRQPLEKLLRTSYTFKVLSSMDDAVMQTYVEELNAAYEDVCSAVNIPKMKALCEKYLEARCPQRQGVSFVAGDGLITEASQITSNAKHPSLGSFENLIDANSNTYFRTKVSQDNSTEHLRYLQLDLKDPYRMVVVKGEKCKLGKYPEVVQVYVTNTPEDKDSWVRSGDAVTLDYAYDDGKAFLLPVTLGEDAYRYVIIDVISVTNDKGASSVGDFYLGELHVYASCDKTELLSLSMQSDLARAYSDAKKELDNNKATDATMNKLQRLLEKMENELASKGAFVDFSKSGYVTLYSDKDVKIPTGMLGAIVKCDEQKIPYIDYMYKKGSVVPAQTGLLLKSNQGNYFFMNEETSGEESPEGNLLHGSLEDEQTKSNDALCKYYKLSYDLQTNSVIGFYWGAENGGTFINKAGKAYLALPASAPMSTNGFSLDDMSIGNVTSIQSAVSARKSDAVFNLKGQYIGSRNAMKTKKGIYIIGGRKVLVR
;
A
#
# COMPACT_ATOMS: atom_id res chain seq x y z
N MET A 1 -34.90 -8.86 9.84
CA MET A 1 -34.64 -7.59 10.53
C MET A 1 -35.77 -7.34 11.51
N ALA A 2 -35.58 -7.70 12.75
CA ALA A 2 -36.52 -7.36 13.83
C ALA A 2 -35.70 -6.89 15.02
N ILE A 3 -35.65 -5.58 15.17
CA ILE A 3 -35.03 -4.89 16.31
C ILE A 3 -35.94 -5.05 17.52
N PHE A 4 -35.49 -5.79 18.53
CA PHE A 4 -36.07 -5.65 19.87
C PHE A 4 -35.08 -4.89 20.76
N CYS A 5 -35.32 -3.62 20.94
CA CYS A 5 -34.72 -2.85 22.02
C CYS A 5 -35.24 -3.40 23.36
N VAL A 6 -34.37 -4.05 24.13
CA VAL A 6 -34.59 -4.33 25.53
C VAL A 6 -33.64 -3.43 26.32
N GLY A 7 -34.22 -2.56 27.15
CA GLY A 7 -33.51 -1.57 27.96
C GLY A 7 -32.46 -2.20 28.86
N VAL A 8 -31.29 -1.58 28.87
CA VAL A 8 -30.16 -1.94 29.72
C VAL A 8 -30.53 -1.64 31.18
N HIS A 9 -31.00 -2.67 31.91
CA HIS A 9 -31.04 -2.65 33.37
C HIS A 9 -29.75 -3.30 33.84
N ALA A 10 -28.98 -2.62 34.68
CA ALA A 10 -27.80 -3.17 35.33
C ALA A 10 -28.18 -4.43 36.10
N GLN A 11 -27.76 -5.60 35.58
CA GLN A 11 -28.04 -6.88 36.19
C GLN A 11 -27.12 -7.15 37.41
N PRO A 12 -27.60 -7.79 38.50
CA PRO A 12 -26.80 -8.10 39.68
C PRO A 12 -25.62 -9.04 39.33
N ARG A 13 -24.52 -8.95 40.07
CA ARG A 13 -23.40 -9.89 39.95
C ARG A 13 -23.88 -11.31 40.13
N GLY A 14 -23.70 -12.18 39.11
CA GLY A 14 -24.07 -13.59 39.11
C GLY A 14 -25.33 -13.91 38.27
N SER A 15 -25.93 -12.94 37.57
CA SER A 15 -27.07 -13.21 36.67
C SER A 15 -26.58 -13.74 35.32
N TYR A 16 -27.39 -14.68 34.76
CA TYR A 16 -27.21 -15.20 33.40
C TYR A 16 -28.01 -14.36 32.41
N GLY A 17 -27.43 -14.10 31.25
CA GLY A 17 -28.14 -13.65 30.06
C GLY A 17 -28.46 -14.78 29.11
N SER A 18 -29.29 -14.51 28.12
CA SER A 18 -29.60 -15.45 27.04
C SER A 18 -29.46 -14.73 25.70
N TYR A 19 -28.84 -15.44 24.73
CA TYR A 19 -28.71 -15.00 23.36
C TYR A 19 -29.03 -16.19 22.43
N TYR A 20 -29.62 -15.90 21.27
CA TYR A 20 -30.04 -16.92 20.31
C TYR A 20 -29.51 -16.58 18.92
N ALA A 21 -28.80 -17.52 18.29
CA ALA A 21 -28.33 -17.41 16.93
C ALA A 21 -28.25 -18.80 16.28
N ASP A 22 -28.60 -18.90 15.02
CA ASP A 22 -28.46 -20.10 14.18
C ASP A 22 -29.04 -21.41 14.79
N GLY A 23 -30.16 -21.29 15.47
CA GLY A 23 -30.79 -22.43 16.15
C GLY A 23 -30.10 -22.82 17.46
N ILE A 24 -29.14 -22.07 17.94
CA ILE A 24 -28.36 -22.30 19.14
C ILE A 24 -28.77 -21.28 20.22
N HIS A 25 -28.89 -21.73 21.45
CA HIS A 25 -29.13 -20.91 22.63
C HIS A 25 -27.87 -20.85 23.46
N TYR A 26 -27.38 -19.61 23.70
CA TYR A 26 -26.25 -19.29 24.55
C TYR A 26 -26.75 -18.68 25.86
N ARG A 27 -26.59 -19.43 26.95
CA ARG A 27 -26.84 -18.93 28.30
C ARG A 27 -25.50 -18.54 28.91
N TYR A 28 -25.23 -17.23 29.02
CA TYR A 28 -23.91 -16.71 29.37
C TYR A 28 -23.90 -15.98 30.72
N TYR A 29 -22.72 -15.98 31.37
CA TYR A 29 -22.46 -15.10 32.47
C TYR A 29 -22.30 -13.65 31.99
N TYR A 30 -22.54 -12.70 32.88
CA TYR A 30 -22.52 -11.26 32.57
C TYR A 30 -21.22 -10.78 31.86
N THR A 31 -20.07 -11.40 32.15
CA THR A 31 -18.80 -11.09 31.47
C THR A 31 -18.73 -11.63 30.05
N GLY A 32 -19.56 -12.61 29.66
CA GLY A 32 -19.47 -13.31 28.38
C GLY A 32 -18.35 -14.34 28.24
N GLU A 33 -17.46 -14.42 29.23
CA GLU A 33 -16.27 -15.31 29.19
C GLU A 33 -16.58 -16.79 29.42
N ARG A 34 -17.79 -17.10 29.84
CA ARG A 34 -18.29 -18.47 30.04
C ARG A 34 -19.75 -18.56 29.63
N SER A 35 -20.11 -19.58 28.89
CA SER A 35 -21.48 -19.85 28.53
C SER A 35 -21.83 -21.33 28.48
N TYR A 36 -23.11 -21.63 28.69
CA TYR A 36 -23.74 -22.91 28.38
C TYR A 36 -24.38 -22.83 27.00
N VAL A 37 -24.08 -23.79 26.15
CA VAL A 37 -24.58 -23.85 24.77
C VAL A 37 -25.52 -25.01 24.63
N SER A 38 -26.68 -24.77 24.05
CA SER A 38 -27.74 -25.80 23.86
C SER A 38 -28.50 -25.57 22.57
N ALA A 39 -29.25 -26.56 22.11
CA ALA A 39 -30.17 -26.34 21.02
C ALA A 39 -31.29 -25.37 21.44
N GLN A 40 -31.71 -24.51 20.53
CA GLN A 40 -32.88 -23.65 20.71
C GLN A 40 -34.17 -24.44 20.62
N ASN A 41 -34.20 -25.47 19.75
CA ASN A 41 -35.29 -26.40 19.56
C ASN A 41 -34.75 -27.75 19.08
N THR A 42 -35.60 -28.78 19.07
CA THR A 42 -35.23 -30.16 18.71
C THR A 42 -35.13 -30.41 17.20
N ASN A 43 -35.48 -29.44 16.36
CA ASN A 43 -35.47 -29.57 14.89
C ASN A 43 -34.18 -29.08 14.25
N ILE A 44 -33.17 -28.73 15.07
CA ILE A 44 -31.84 -28.32 14.57
C ILE A 44 -31.20 -29.51 13.82
N GLU A 45 -30.70 -29.26 12.62
CA GLU A 45 -30.02 -30.25 11.78
C GLU A 45 -28.52 -30.18 11.88
N PHE A 46 -27.97 -28.95 12.01
CA PHE A 46 -26.54 -28.66 12.10
C PHE A 46 -26.28 -27.69 13.23
N ALA A 47 -25.28 -27.94 14.04
CA ALA A 47 -24.85 -27.06 15.11
C ALA A 47 -23.37 -26.70 14.91
N VAL A 48 -23.10 -25.53 14.31
CA VAL A 48 -21.76 -24.97 14.21
C VAL A 48 -21.61 -23.89 15.28
N ILE A 49 -20.78 -24.18 16.28
CA ILE A 49 -20.59 -23.31 17.44
C ILE A 49 -19.28 -22.54 17.21
N PRO A 50 -19.32 -21.20 17.02
CA PRO A 50 -18.12 -20.41 16.75
C PRO A 50 -17.28 -20.21 18.02
N GLU A 51 -16.00 -19.84 17.85
CA GLU A 51 -15.07 -19.49 18.95
C GLU A 51 -15.60 -18.34 19.80
N LYS A 52 -16.33 -17.43 19.18
CA LYS A 52 -16.83 -16.19 19.80
C LYS A 52 -18.11 -15.74 19.11
N VAL A 53 -19.09 -15.32 19.89
CA VAL A 53 -20.36 -14.79 19.40
C VAL A 53 -20.48 -13.32 19.80
N GLU A 54 -20.59 -12.42 18.84
CA GLU A 54 -20.86 -11.00 19.12
C GLU A 54 -22.30 -10.84 19.64
N ALA A 55 -22.45 -10.20 20.78
CA ALA A 55 -23.75 -9.99 21.44
C ALA A 55 -23.75 -8.71 22.27
N GLU A 56 -24.86 -7.98 22.26
CA GLU A 56 -24.99 -6.72 23.01
C GLU A 56 -25.20 -6.90 24.54
N GLY A 57 -25.57 -8.09 24.99
CA GLY A 57 -25.89 -8.35 26.41
C GLY A 57 -24.69 -8.49 27.37
N PRO A 58 -23.59 -9.13 26.97
CA PRO A 58 -22.42 -9.27 27.82
C PRO A 58 -21.65 -7.94 27.98
N ARG A 59 -21.00 -7.77 29.15
CA ARG A 59 -20.22 -6.56 29.45
C ARG A 59 -19.10 -6.26 28.45
N ASN A 60 -18.51 -7.29 27.89
CA ASN A 60 -17.41 -7.21 26.92
C ASN A 60 -17.88 -7.26 25.45
N GLY A 61 -19.21 -7.26 25.19
CA GLY A 61 -19.79 -7.26 23.84
C GLY A 61 -19.73 -8.61 23.12
N TYR A 62 -19.35 -9.69 23.79
CA TYR A 62 -19.28 -11.01 23.19
C TYR A 62 -19.52 -12.16 24.19
N ILE A 63 -19.79 -13.37 23.65
CA ILE A 63 -19.96 -14.62 24.40
C ILE A 63 -18.90 -15.60 23.93
N ILE A 64 -18.22 -16.26 24.89
CA ILE A 64 -17.31 -17.38 24.62
C ILE A 64 -18.04 -18.69 24.95
N PRO A 65 -18.30 -19.58 23.97
CA PRO A 65 -18.84 -20.90 24.20
C PRO A 65 -17.88 -21.79 25.00
N THR A 66 -18.34 -22.36 26.13
CA THR A 66 -17.46 -23.18 26.99
C THR A 66 -18.05 -24.52 27.40
N ASP A 67 -19.33 -24.59 27.66
CA ASP A 67 -19.98 -25.80 28.18
C ASP A 67 -21.15 -26.20 27.29
N ILE A 68 -21.12 -27.40 26.72
CA ILE A 68 -22.12 -27.93 25.81
C ILE A 68 -23.12 -28.76 26.60
N GLN A 69 -24.41 -28.49 26.41
CA GLN A 69 -25.49 -29.20 27.09
C GLN A 69 -26.79 -29.14 26.30
N ASN A 70 -27.76 -30.00 26.66
CA ASN A 70 -29.17 -29.87 26.24
C ASN A 70 -29.42 -29.85 24.71
N PHE A 71 -28.65 -30.60 23.94
CA PHE A 71 -29.02 -30.99 22.58
C PHE A 71 -29.83 -32.29 22.58
N LYS A 72 -30.23 -32.78 23.72
CA LYS A 72 -30.95 -34.05 23.87
C LYS A 72 -32.23 -34.10 23.06
N ASN A 73 -32.51 -35.28 22.50
CA ASN A 73 -33.70 -35.56 21.68
C ASN A 73 -33.77 -34.71 20.39
N CYS A 74 -32.63 -34.14 19.93
CA CYS A 74 -32.54 -33.49 18.63
C CYS A 74 -32.41 -34.57 17.53
N GLY A 75 -33.53 -35.25 17.23
CA GLY A 75 -33.55 -36.39 16.31
C GLY A 75 -33.21 -36.03 14.85
N SER A 76 -33.21 -34.77 14.48
CA SER A 76 -32.78 -34.28 13.17
C SER A 76 -31.34 -33.82 13.14
N LEU A 77 -30.65 -33.70 14.29
CA LEU A 77 -29.27 -33.23 14.38
C LEU A 77 -28.32 -34.23 13.75
N GLN A 78 -27.61 -33.81 12.72
CA GLN A 78 -26.72 -34.66 11.92
C GLN A 78 -25.25 -34.41 12.21
N TYR A 79 -24.87 -33.14 12.49
CA TYR A 79 -23.50 -32.72 12.71
C TYR A 79 -23.37 -31.63 13.77
N VAL A 80 -22.33 -31.74 14.58
CA VAL A 80 -21.96 -30.71 15.56
C VAL A 80 -20.48 -30.35 15.43
N MET A 81 -20.19 -29.08 15.30
CA MET A 81 -18.83 -28.55 15.40
C MET A 81 -18.69 -27.72 16.68
N MET A 82 -17.67 -28.02 17.46
CA MET A 82 -17.38 -27.35 18.74
C MET A 82 -16.06 -26.61 18.67
N PRO A 83 -15.99 -25.35 19.16
CA PRO A 83 -14.80 -24.53 19.10
C PRO A 83 -13.72 -24.99 20.10
N SER A 84 -12.51 -24.46 19.93
CA SER A 84 -11.37 -24.72 20.84
C SER A 84 -11.60 -24.18 22.26
N THR A 85 -12.54 -23.27 22.42
CA THR A 85 -12.97 -22.73 23.73
C THR A 85 -13.82 -23.69 24.56
N THR A 86 -14.29 -24.80 23.96
CA THR A 86 -15.11 -25.80 24.66
C THR A 86 -14.31 -26.48 25.80
N LYS A 87 -14.83 -26.42 27.00
CA LYS A 87 -14.20 -26.99 28.21
C LYS A 87 -14.87 -28.29 28.63
N ASN A 88 -16.20 -28.34 28.50
CA ASN A 88 -16.98 -29.50 28.97
C ASN A 88 -18.10 -29.82 27.97
N ILE A 89 -18.31 -31.11 27.73
CA ILE A 89 -19.55 -31.69 27.16
C ILE A 89 -20.20 -32.37 28.34
N LEU A 90 -21.35 -31.82 28.77
CA LEU A 90 -21.99 -32.23 30.02
C LEU A 90 -22.81 -33.49 29.87
N GLU A 91 -23.25 -34.06 31.01
CA GLU A 91 -24.12 -35.22 31.09
C GLU A 91 -25.36 -35.08 30.18
N ASN A 92 -25.69 -36.16 29.43
CA ASN A 92 -26.81 -36.20 28.51
C ASN A 92 -26.83 -35.07 27.45
N ALA A 93 -25.68 -34.45 27.13
CA ALA A 93 -25.63 -33.31 26.22
C ALA A 93 -26.29 -33.60 24.88
N PHE A 94 -26.09 -34.79 24.31
CA PHE A 94 -26.63 -35.26 23.05
C PHE A 94 -27.48 -36.54 23.18
N LEU A 95 -28.01 -36.80 24.38
CA LEU A 95 -28.84 -37.99 24.63
C LEU A 95 -29.94 -38.14 23.56
N ASN A 96 -30.02 -39.31 22.92
CA ASN A 96 -31.00 -39.64 21.89
C ASN A 96 -30.97 -38.75 20.63
N CYS A 97 -29.83 -38.21 20.25
CA CYS A 97 -29.65 -37.56 18.94
C CYS A 97 -29.47 -38.65 17.87
N SER A 98 -30.55 -39.30 17.51
CA SER A 98 -30.49 -40.52 16.67
C SER A 98 -30.01 -40.31 15.25
N SER A 99 -30.03 -39.09 14.71
CA SER A 99 -29.46 -38.74 13.39
C SER A 99 -28.03 -38.20 13.46
N LEU A 100 -27.45 -38.01 14.64
CA LEU A 100 -26.10 -37.50 14.77
C LEU A 100 -25.09 -38.50 14.19
N SER A 101 -24.48 -38.13 13.07
CA SER A 101 -23.57 -38.99 12.31
C SER A 101 -22.12 -38.55 12.39
N ALA A 102 -21.87 -37.25 12.64
CA ALA A 102 -20.51 -36.75 12.80
C ALA A 102 -20.42 -35.65 13.86
N ILE A 103 -19.28 -35.58 14.51
CA ILE A 103 -18.95 -34.54 15.51
C ILE A 103 -17.51 -34.09 15.35
N SER A 104 -17.30 -32.78 15.46
CA SER A 104 -15.97 -32.19 15.45
C SER A 104 -15.72 -31.42 16.76
N ILE A 105 -14.63 -31.76 17.44
CA ILE A 105 -14.22 -31.15 18.70
C ILE A 105 -12.84 -30.51 18.50
N SER A 106 -12.75 -29.19 18.61
CA SER A 106 -11.50 -28.46 18.38
C SER A 106 -10.68 -28.25 19.68
N SER A 107 -11.24 -28.57 20.85
CA SER A 107 -10.58 -28.35 22.14
C SER A 107 -9.75 -29.56 22.57
N PRO A 108 -8.42 -29.43 22.73
CA PRO A 108 -7.56 -30.54 23.14
C PRO A 108 -7.72 -30.94 24.63
N ALA A 109 -8.36 -30.10 25.41
CA ALA A 109 -8.54 -30.30 26.85
C ALA A 109 -10.01 -30.43 27.26
N VAL A 110 -10.88 -30.77 26.32
CA VAL A 110 -12.30 -30.96 26.60
C VAL A 110 -12.53 -32.15 27.52
N LYS A 111 -13.44 -31.99 28.47
CA LYS A 111 -13.94 -33.10 29.33
C LYS A 111 -15.31 -33.53 28.82
N ILE A 112 -15.48 -34.80 28.54
CA ILE A 112 -16.70 -35.37 28.01
C ILE A 112 -17.32 -36.28 29.08
N ALA A 113 -18.60 -36.10 29.39
CA ALA A 113 -19.30 -36.95 30.31
C ALA A 113 -19.59 -38.33 29.64
N ASP A 114 -19.55 -39.41 30.43
CA ASP A 114 -19.66 -40.79 29.93
C ASP A 114 -20.98 -41.06 29.20
N ASP A 115 -22.04 -40.34 29.53
CA ASP A 115 -23.38 -40.46 28.96
C ASP A 115 -23.72 -39.37 27.92
N ALA A 116 -22.71 -38.54 27.54
CA ALA A 116 -22.92 -37.39 26.67
C ALA A 116 -23.53 -37.74 25.31
N PHE A 117 -23.22 -38.93 24.77
CA PHE A 117 -23.65 -39.42 23.46
C PHE A 117 -24.54 -40.69 23.55
N GLU A 118 -25.12 -40.95 24.73
CA GLU A 118 -26.02 -42.09 24.88
C GLU A 118 -27.21 -41.99 23.90
N GLY A 119 -27.51 -43.08 23.17
CA GLY A 119 -28.57 -43.12 22.16
C GLY A 119 -28.23 -42.43 20.83
N CYS A 120 -26.97 -42.05 20.59
CA CYS A 120 -26.46 -41.56 19.30
C CYS A 120 -25.97 -42.73 18.42
N GLY A 121 -26.86 -43.72 18.14
CA GLY A 121 -26.49 -44.96 17.45
C GLY A 121 -26.04 -44.80 15.98
N ASN A 122 -26.08 -43.61 15.42
CA ASN A 122 -25.63 -43.30 14.07
C ASN A 122 -24.33 -42.48 14.04
N LEU A 123 -23.69 -42.21 15.20
CA LEU A 123 -22.43 -41.48 15.26
C LEU A 123 -21.33 -42.37 14.66
N ALA A 124 -20.88 -42.00 13.46
CA ALA A 124 -19.95 -42.77 12.66
C ALA A 124 -18.56 -42.11 12.51
N VAL A 125 -18.48 -40.76 12.52
CA VAL A 125 -17.23 -40.02 12.31
C VAL A 125 -16.99 -39.03 13.46
N VAL A 126 -15.79 -39.08 14.04
CA VAL A 126 -15.38 -38.19 15.14
C VAL A 126 -14.06 -37.52 14.78
N TYR A 127 -14.06 -36.20 14.73
CA TYR A 127 -12.86 -35.36 14.53
C TYR A 127 -12.38 -34.86 15.89
N LEU A 128 -11.18 -35.27 16.31
CA LEU A 128 -10.55 -34.88 17.58
C LEU A 128 -9.26 -34.14 17.34
N PRO A 129 -8.85 -33.21 18.23
CA PRO A 129 -7.53 -32.60 18.15
C PRO A 129 -6.43 -33.65 18.22
N SER A 130 -5.37 -33.51 17.44
CA SER A 130 -4.24 -34.45 17.48
C SER A 130 -3.65 -34.56 18.88
N GLY A 131 -3.53 -35.83 19.35
CA GLY A 131 -3.06 -36.15 20.70
C GLY A 131 -4.17 -36.17 21.76
N TYR A 132 -5.45 -36.08 21.40
CA TYR A 132 -6.56 -36.38 22.31
C TYR A 132 -6.58 -37.89 22.59
N ASP A 133 -6.87 -38.26 23.83
CA ASP A 133 -7.01 -39.67 24.24
C ASP A 133 -8.35 -40.23 23.70
N ALA A 134 -8.30 -40.88 22.54
CA ALA A 134 -9.49 -41.41 21.86
C ALA A 134 -10.17 -42.52 22.67
N ASP A 135 -9.45 -43.27 23.52
CA ASP A 135 -10.00 -44.30 24.39
C ASP A 135 -10.89 -43.70 25.49
N ALA A 136 -10.73 -42.42 25.78
CA ALA A 136 -11.59 -41.69 26.71
C ALA A 136 -12.87 -41.14 26.06
N PHE A 137 -13.06 -41.30 24.75
CA PHE A 137 -14.28 -40.86 24.07
C PHE A 137 -15.43 -41.82 24.33
N PRO A 138 -16.59 -41.36 24.87
CA PRO A 138 -17.64 -42.27 25.37
C PRO A 138 -18.55 -42.74 24.24
N VAL A 139 -18.08 -43.66 23.41
CA VAL A 139 -18.86 -44.31 22.33
C VAL A 139 -18.76 -45.84 22.44
N ALA A 140 -19.84 -46.52 22.20
CA ALA A 140 -19.86 -47.97 22.22
C ALA A 140 -19.04 -48.55 21.07
N GLY A 141 -18.14 -49.50 21.37
CA GLY A 141 -17.29 -50.16 20.36
C GLY A 141 -15.92 -49.49 20.14
N GLY A 142 -15.67 -48.29 20.72
CA GLY A 142 -14.42 -47.56 20.56
C GLY A 142 -14.31 -46.78 19.26
N LEU A 143 -13.18 -46.13 19.06
CA LEU A 143 -12.85 -45.31 17.88
C LEU A 143 -11.65 -45.91 17.14
N MET A 144 -11.70 -45.97 15.83
CA MET A 144 -10.61 -46.41 14.96
C MET A 144 -10.05 -45.19 14.22
N LEU A 145 -8.77 -44.90 14.39
CA LEU A 145 -8.08 -43.82 13.68
C LEU A 145 -7.94 -44.15 12.20
N VAL A 146 -8.43 -43.29 11.33
CA VAL A 146 -8.40 -43.48 9.86
C VAL A 146 -7.62 -42.42 9.14
N ALA A 147 -7.46 -41.21 9.72
CA ALA A 147 -6.69 -40.15 9.11
C ALA A 147 -6.11 -39.16 10.15
N ASN A 148 -5.03 -38.52 9.78
CA ASN A 148 -4.47 -37.36 10.49
C ASN A 148 -4.50 -36.17 9.54
N SER A 149 -5.12 -35.08 9.95
CA SER A 149 -5.19 -33.85 9.20
C SER A 149 -4.78 -32.70 10.10
N ARG A 150 -3.87 -31.87 9.65
CA ARG A 150 -3.35 -30.59 10.25
C ARG A 150 -3.95 -30.19 11.62
N GLY A 151 -3.65 -30.98 12.68
CA GLY A 151 -4.09 -30.69 14.03
C GLY A 151 -5.34 -31.45 14.49
N TYR A 152 -5.92 -32.29 13.63
CA TYR A 152 -7.01 -33.20 13.96
C TYR A 152 -6.70 -34.63 13.57
N ASP A 153 -7.14 -35.55 14.41
CA ASP A 153 -7.20 -36.95 14.10
C ASP A 153 -8.66 -37.33 13.78
N VAL A 154 -8.86 -38.09 12.72
CA VAL A 154 -10.20 -38.50 12.26
C VAL A 154 -10.40 -39.95 12.62
N TYR A 155 -11.44 -40.19 13.36
CA TYR A 155 -11.81 -41.52 13.84
C TYR A 155 -13.16 -41.96 13.25
N VAL A 156 -13.31 -43.27 13.06
CA VAL A 156 -14.57 -43.90 12.68
C VAL A 156 -14.94 -44.97 13.66
N THR A 157 -16.21 -45.30 13.71
CA THR A 157 -16.77 -46.34 14.57
C THR A 157 -16.99 -47.69 13.84
N GLU A 158 -16.81 -47.74 12.54
CA GLU A 158 -16.94 -48.92 11.67
C GLU A 158 -15.96 -48.87 10.51
N ASP A 159 -15.73 -50.01 9.81
CA ASP A 159 -14.85 -50.10 8.64
C ASP A 159 -15.37 -49.22 7.48
N VAL A 160 -14.46 -48.49 6.81
CA VAL A 160 -14.73 -47.60 5.67
C VAL A 160 -13.95 -48.05 4.44
N SER A 161 -14.47 -47.78 3.23
CA SER A 161 -13.72 -47.99 1.98
C SER A 161 -12.64 -46.91 1.79
N GLU A 162 -11.71 -47.15 0.85
CA GLU A 162 -10.66 -46.16 0.52
C GLU A 162 -11.28 -44.87 0.01
N GLU A 163 -12.31 -44.92 -0.80
CA GLU A 163 -13.01 -43.75 -1.34
C GLU A 163 -13.78 -43.00 -0.25
N GLN A 164 -14.41 -43.71 0.68
CA GLN A 164 -15.04 -43.10 1.86
C GLN A 164 -13.99 -42.38 2.71
N LEU A 165 -12.83 -43.01 2.94
CA LEU A 165 -11.73 -42.43 3.69
C LEU A 165 -11.21 -41.16 3.01
N ASN A 166 -10.94 -41.17 1.69
CA ASN A 166 -10.49 -40.00 0.92
C ASN A 166 -11.50 -38.85 1.02
N THR A 167 -12.80 -39.17 0.96
CA THR A 167 -13.87 -38.18 1.10
C THR A 167 -13.88 -37.56 2.51
N ILE A 168 -13.79 -38.41 3.55
CA ILE A 168 -13.74 -37.97 4.96
C ILE A 168 -12.53 -37.02 5.18
N VAL A 169 -11.36 -37.41 4.65
CA VAL A 169 -10.14 -36.59 4.75
C VAL A 169 -10.32 -35.25 4.06
N ALA A 170 -10.80 -35.21 2.81
CA ALA A 170 -11.03 -33.99 2.05
C ALA A 170 -12.01 -33.06 2.78
N VAL A 171 -13.13 -33.58 3.27
CA VAL A 171 -14.12 -32.81 4.04
C VAL A 171 -13.50 -32.24 5.32
N SER A 172 -12.73 -33.08 6.04
CA SER A 172 -12.07 -32.68 7.29
C SER A 172 -11.09 -31.55 7.06
N GLU A 173 -10.23 -31.67 6.05
CA GLU A 173 -9.24 -30.64 5.70
C GLU A 173 -9.91 -29.33 5.31
N ILE A 174 -10.91 -29.37 4.43
CA ILE A 174 -11.64 -28.18 3.98
C ILE A 174 -12.37 -27.51 5.15
N THR A 175 -13.07 -28.29 5.98
CA THR A 175 -13.78 -27.76 7.15
C THR A 175 -12.83 -27.10 8.13
N SER A 176 -11.68 -27.72 8.42
CA SER A 176 -10.65 -27.14 9.28
C SER A 176 -10.08 -25.84 8.69
N ASN A 177 -9.80 -25.85 7.38
CA ASN A 177 -9.27 -24.67 6.70
C ASN A 177 -10.27 -23.50 6.70
N ILE A 178 -11.55 -23.76 6.50
CA ILE A 178 -12.62 -22.75 6.59
C ILE A 178 -12.71 -22.19 8.01
N GLY A 179 -12.68 -23.05 9.03
CA GLY A 179 -12.73 -22.65 10.44
C GLY A 179 -11.58 -21.75 10.87
N ASN A 180 -10.44 -21.86 10.19
CA ASN A 180 -9.26 -21.01 10.41
C ASN A 180 -9.16 -19.83 9.43
N MET A 181 -10.11 -19.68 8.51
CA MET A 181 -10.08 -18.65 7.48
C MET A 181 -10.60 -17.32 8.04
N GLU A 182 -9.71 -16.38 8.25
CA GLU A 182 -10.09 -15.02 8.60
C GLU A 182 -11.00 -14.44 7.49
N SER A 183 -12.09 -13.80 7.89
CA SER A 183 -13.03 -13.14 6.97
C SER A 183 -13.88 -14.07 6.10
N TYR A 184 -14.02 -15.36 6.43
CA TYR A 184 -14.91 -16.28 5.70
C TYR A 184 -16.33 -15.70 5.54
N GLU A 185 -16.90 -15.15 6.61
CA GLU A 185 -18.23 -14.54 6.61
C GLU A 185 -18.35 -13.28 5.72
N GLN A 186 -17.24 -12.68 5.34
CA GLN A 186 -17.21 -11.51 4.45
C GLN A 186 -17.22 -11.90 2.97
N ILE A 187 -16.98 -13.19 2.66
CA ILE A 187 -17.05 -13.70 1.29
C ILE A 187 -18.52 -13.65 0.83
N PRO A 188 -18.81 -13.20 -0.41
CA PRO A 188 -20.17 -13.18 -0.92
C PRO A 188 -20.86 -14.52 -0.80
N GLU A 189 -22.11 -14.55 -0.34
CA GLU A 189 -22.90 -15.77 -0.14
C GLU A 189 -22.97 -16.63 -1.42
N ALA A 190 -23.06 -16.01 -2.59
CA ALA A 190 -23.07 -16.72 -3.87
C ALA A 190 -21.82 -17.57 -4.12
N VAL A 191 -20.66 -17.22 -3.50
CA VAL A 191 -19.40 -17.96 -3.59
C VAL A 191 -19.34 -19.04 -2.50
N ARG A 192 -19.81 -18.74 -1.28
CA ARG A 192 -19.81 -19.68 -0.15
C ARG A 192 -20.85 -20.78 -0.27
N GLN A 193 -22.04 -20.43 -0.76
CA GLN A 193 -23.22 -21.33 -0.78
C GLN A 193 -22.99 -22.67 -1.47
N PRO A 194 -22.30 -22.78 -2.63
CA PRO A 194 -21.99 -24.07 -3.25
C PRO A 194 -21.17 -24.98 -2.32
N LEU A 195 -20.12 -24.43 -1.70
CA LEU A 195 -19.26 -25.15 -0.75
C LEU A 195 -20.03 -25.59 0.49
N GLU A 196 -20.78 -24.69 1.12
CA GLU A 196 -21.59 -24.98 2.30
C GLU A 196 -22.64 -26.08 2.03
N LYS A 197 -23.24 -26.05 0.84
CA LYS A 197 -24.19 -27.10 0.44
C LYS A 197 -23.52 -28.47 0.32
N LEU A 198 -22.33 -28.53 -0.30
CA LEU A 198 -21.57 -29.77 -0.42
C LEU A 198 -21.13 -30.28 0.95
N LEU A 199 -20.61 -29.41 1.81
CA LEU A 199 -20.21 -29.76 3.17
C LEU A 199 -21.39 -30.31 3.98
N ARG A 200 -22.58 -29.70 3.91
CA ARG A 200 -23.78 -30.21 4.57
C ARG A 200 -24.14 -31.61 4.11
N THR A 201 -24.01 -31.91 2.82
CA THR A 201 -24.24 -33.26 2.27
C THR A 201 -23.25 -34.26 2.85
N SER A 202 -22.00 -33.88 3.08
CA SER A 202 -20.94 -34.73 3.62
C SER A 202 -21.05 -35.01 5.12
N TYR A 203 -21.81 -34.23 5.87
CA TYR A 203 -21.96 -34.41 7.31
C TYR A 203 -22.74 -35.69 7.67
N THR A 204 -23.37 -36.32 6.70
CA THR A 204 -24.08 -37.60 6.92
C THR A 204 -23.23 -38.76 6.37
N PHE A 205 -22.47 -39.42 7.21
CA PHE A 205 -21.71 -40.62 6.85
C PHE A 205 -22.59 -41.68 6.16
N LYS A 206 -23.85 -41.80 6.53
CA LYS A 206 -24.80 -42.68 5.85
C LYS A 206 -25.04 -42.31 4.38
N VAL A 207 -25.04 -41.04 4.04
CA VAL A 207 -25.15 -40.61 2.64
C VAL A 207 -23.89 -41.02 1.89
N LEU A 208 -22.71 -40.76 2.47
CA LEU A 208 -21.43 -41.15 1.88
C LEU A 208 -21.29 -42.66 1.72
N SER A 209 -21.66 -43.44 2.73
CA SER A 209 -21.61 -44.93 2.69
C SER A 209 -22.62 -45.56 1.72
N SER A 210 -23.64 -44.83 1.27
CA SER A 210 -24.62 -45.27 0.26
C SER A 210 -24.27 -44.84 -1.17
N MET A 211 -23.23 -44.03 -1.37
CA MET A 211 -22.74 -43.59 -2.69
C MET A 211 -21.80 -44.65 -3.28
N ASP A 212 -21.83 -44.83 -4.59
CA ASP A 212 -20.78 -45.59 -5.27
C ASP A 212 -19.49 -44.77 -5.41
N ASP A 213 -18.37 -45.46 -5.64
CA ASP A 213 -17.05 -44.87 -5.68
C ASP A 213 -16.91 -43.74 -6.72
N ALA A 214 -17.56 -43.87 -7.89
CA ALA A 214 -17.53 -42.85 -8.94
C ALA A 214 -18.28 -41.58 -8.52
N VAL A 215 -19.38 -41.72 -7.78
CA VAL A 215 -20.15 -40.62 -7.23
C VAL A 215 -19.35 -39.91 -6.13
N MET A 216 -18.65 -40.66 -5.27
CA MET A 216 -17.77 -40.06 -4.23
C MET A 216 -16.60 -39.32 -4.84
N GLN A 217 -15.96 -39.87 -5.88
CA GLN A 217 -14.87 -39.15 -6.58
C GLN A 217 -15.36 -37.83 -7.19
N THR A 218 -16.49 -37.85 -7.89
CA THR A 218 -17.10 -36.63 -8.45
C THR A 218 -17.43 -35.62 -7.36
N TYR A 219 -17.95 -36.11 -6.23
CA TYR A 219 -18.25 -35.25 -5.09
C TYR A 219 -16.98 -34.54 -4.52
N VAL A 220 -15.86 -35.27 -4.39
CA VAL A 220 -14.59 -34.71 -3.93
C VAL A 220 -14.04 -33.68 -4.93
N GLU A 221 -14.19 -33.93 -6.23
CA GLU A 221 -13.80 -32.98 -7.27
C GLU A 221 -14.64 -31.70 -7.18
N GLU A 222 -15.96 -31.79 -7.05
CA GLU A 222 -16.84 -30.62 -6.87
C GLU A 222 -16.56 -29.87 -5.57
N LEU A 223 -16.29 -30.61 -4.48
CA LEU A 223 -15.96 -30.03 -3.17
C LEU A 223 -14.65 -29.21 -3.24
N ASN A 224 -13.62 -29.75 -3.86
CA ASN A 224 -12.35 -29.08 -4.04
C ASN A 224 -12.50 -27.85 -4.95
N ALA A 225 -13.26 -27.95 -6.04
CA ALA A 225 -13.51 -26.81 -6.93
C ALA A 225 -14.24 -25.66 -6.19
N ALA A 226 -15.29 -25.99 -5.44
CA ALA A 226 -16.01 -24.97 -4.65
C ALA A 226 -15.14 -24.37 -3.54
N TYR A 227 -14.24 -25.14 -2.94
CA TYR A 227 -13.28 -24.65 -1.95
C TYR A 227 -12.22 -23.73 -2.60
N GLU A 228 -11.71 -24.06 -3.79
CA GLU A 228 -10.81 -23.19 -4.56
C GLU A 228 -11.44 -21.83 -4.89
N ASP A 229 -12.73 -21.80 -5.22
CA ASP A 229 -13.46 -20.56 -5.47
C ASP A 229 -13.53 -19.68 -4.21
N VAL A 230 -13.78 -20.30 -3.05
CA VAL A 230 -13.76 -19.61 -1.75
C VAL A 230 -12.35 -19.08 -1.43
N CYS A 231 -11.32 -19.90 -1.57
CA CYS A 231 -9.93 -19.47 -1.38
C CYS A 231 -9.56 -18.30 -2.33
N SER A 232 -9.97 -18.40 -3.59
CA SER A 232 -9.74 -17.34 -4.57
C SER A 232 -10.40 -16.05 -4.18
N ALA A 233 -11.63 -16.08 -3.68
CA ALA A 233 -12.33 -14.88 -3.22
C ALA A 233 -11.59 -14.16 -2.07
N VAL A 234 -10.95 -14.89 -1.17
CA VAL A 234 -10.10 -14.33 -0.09
C VAL A 234 -8.77 -13.81 -0.63
N ASN A 235 -8.18 -14.51 -1.59
CA ASN A 235 -6.84 -14.22 -2.08
C ASN A 235 -6.80 -13.13 -3.15
N ILE A 236 -7.88 -12.94 -3.93
CA ILE A 236 -7.94 -11.92 -4.99
C ILE A 236 -7.54 -10.52 -4.50
N PRO A 237 -8.09 -9.99 -3.39
CA PRO A 237 -7.66 -8.68 -2.89
C PRO A 237 -6.18 -8.64 -2.50
N LYS A 238 -5.68 -9.70 -1.87
CA LYS A 238 -4.27 -9.81 -1.45
C LYS A 238 -3.34 -9.89 -2.66
N MET A 239 -3.68 -10.70 -3.64
CA MET A 239 -2.91 -10.83 -4.89
C MET A 239 -2.91 -9.53 -5.68
N LYS A 240 -4.04 -8.81 -5.76
CA LYS A 240 -4.10 -7.47 -6.35
C LYS A 240 -3.12 -6.52 -5.66
N ALA A 241 -3.10 -6.47 -4.33
CA ALA A 241 -2.17 -5.64 -3.58
C ALA A 241 -0.69 -6.01 -3.84
N LEU A 242 -0.36 -7.30 -3.98
CA LEU A 242 0.99 -7.74 -4.35
C LEU A 242 1.35 -7.33 -5.80
N CYS A 243 0.40 -7.44 -6.74
CA CYS A 243 0.59 -6.95 -8.10
C CYS A 243 0.80 -5.43 -8.12
N GLU A 244 0.03 -4.67 -7.36
CA GLU A 244 0.22 -3.22 -7.18
C GLU A 244 1.59 -2.90 -6.60
N LYS A 245 2.05 -3.65 -5.59
CA LYS A 245 3.39 -3.50 -5.00
C LYS A 245 4.51 -3.73 -6.04
N TYR A 246 4.36 -4.71 -6.94
CA TYR A 246 5.29 -4.91 -8.05
C TYR A 246 5.27 -3.73 -9.04
N LEU A 247 4.07 -3.28 -9.43
CA LEU A 247 3.94 -2.13 -10.33
C LEU A 247 4.48 -0.86 -9.70
N GLU A 248 4.28 -0.65 -8.39
CA GLU A 248 4.88 0.44 -7.63
C GLU A 248 6.41 0.37 -7.62
N ALA A 249 6.99 -0.82 -7.55
CA ALA A 249 8.43 -0.98 -7.67
C ALA A 249 8.96 -0.58 -9.06
N ARG A 250 8.19 -0.87 -10.12
CA ARG A 250 8.52 -0.49 -11.49
C ARG A 250 8.25 0.98 -11.80
N CYS A 251 7.22 1.56 -11.20
CA CYS A 251 6.79 2.93 -11.46
C CYS A 251 6.28 3.54 -10.16
N PRO A 252 7.16 4.02 -9.26
CA PRO A 252 6.74 4.63 -8.01
C PRO A 252 5.75 5.77 -8.23
N GLN A 253 4.57 5.64 -7.64
CA GLN A 253 3.48 6.59 -7.76
C GLN A 253 3.39 7.46 -6.51
N ARG A 254 2.87 8.68 -6.65
CA ARG A 254 2.53 9.53 -5.52
C ARG A 254 1.02 9.52 -5.32
N GLN A 255 0.56 8.80 -4.31
CA GLN A 255 -0.84 8.82 -3.89
C GLN A 255 -1.15 10.05 -3.04
N GLY A 256 -2.34 10.64 -3.23
CA GLY A 256 -2.90 11.66 -2.33
C GLY A 256 -2.24 13.06 -2.42
N VAL A 257 -1.46 13.36 -3.43
CA VAL A 257 -0.88 14.69 -3.65
C VAL A 257 -1.80 15.50 -4.56
N SER A 258 -2.35 16.60 -4.04
CA SER A 258 -3.01 17.61 -4.87
C SER A 258 -1.96 18.28 -5.77
N PHE A 259 -2.23 18.34 -7.07
CA PHE A 259 -1.35 19.03 -8.01
C PHE A 259 -1.48 20.55 -7.85
N VAL A 260 -0.34 21.20 -7.88
CA VAL A 260 -0.24 22.66 -7.84
C VAL A 260 0.49 23.10 -9.10
N ALA A 261 0.17 24.28 -9.64
CA ALA A 261 0.86 24.81 -10.80
C ALA A 261 2.38 24.80 -10.61
N GLY A 262 3.09 24.24 -11.59
CA GLY A 262 4.55 24.13 -11.56
C GLY A 262 5.10 22.96 -10.73
N ASP A 263 4.28 21.98 -10.35
CA ASP A 263 4.75 20.73 -9.74
C ASP A 263 5.52 19.85 -10.75
N GLY A 264 6.52 19.10 -10.25
CA GLY A 264 7.31 18.15 -11.06
C GLY A 264 8.45 18.79 -11.86
N LEU A 265 8.83 18.12 -12.96
CA LEU A 265 9.94 18.55 -13.84
C LEU A 265 9.50 19.60 -14.87
N ILE A 266 8.22 19.66 -15.20
CA ILE A 266 7.64 20.66 -16.08
C ILE A 266 7.02 21.76 -15.21
N THR A 267 7.72 22.87 -15.10
CA THR A 267 7.36 23.99 -14.23
C THR A 267 6.96 25.25 -15.00
N GLU A 268 7.23 25.29 -16.30
CA GLU A 268 6.97 26.42 -17.18
C GLU A 268 6.42 25.93 -18.53
N ALA A 269 5.44 26.63 -19.07
CA ALA A 269 4.86 26.33 -20.36
C ALA A 269 5.86 26.33 -21.53
N SER A 270 6.97 27.08 -21.38
CA SER A 270 8.08 27.11 -22.33
C SER A 270 8.81 25.76 -22.51
N GLN A 271 8.64 24.84 -21.55
CA GLN A 271 9.20 23.48 -21.62
C GLN A 271 8.34 22.55 -22.51
N ILE A 272 7.16 22.97 -22.93
CA ILE A 272 6.24 22.17 -23.74
C ILE A 272 6.16 22.74 -25.14
N THR A 273 6.31 21.89 -26.14
CA THR A 273 6.08 22.24 -27.55
C THR A 273 5.20 21.17 -28.22
N SER A 274 4.58 21.52 -29.35
CA SER A 274 3.75 20.61 -30.14
C SER A 274 3.73 21.05 -31.58
N ASN A 275 3.78 20.08 -32.51
CA ASN A 275 3.58 20.33 -33.95
C ASN A 275 2.12 20.58 -34.33
N ALA A 276 1.18 20.27 -33.44
CA ALA A 276 -0.26 20.33 -33.72
C ALA A 276 -1.03 21.24 -32.76
N LYS A 277 -0.37 22.28 -32.21
CA LYS A 277 -1.01 23.25 -31.31
C LYS A 277 -2.17 23.97 -31.95
N HIS A 278 -3.35 23.95 -31.33
CA HIS A 278 -4.50 24.71 -31.81
C HIS A 278 -4.26 26.23 -31.65
N PRO A 279 -4.51 27.08 -32.67
CA PRO A 279 -4.14 28.49 -32.62
C PRO A 279 -4.74 29.29 -31.47
N SER A 280 -5.97 28.97 -31.04
CA SER A 280 -6.69 29.70 -29.99
C SER A 280 -7.04 28.89 -28.74
N LEU A 281 -6.91 27.56 -28.80
CA LEU A 281 -7.28 26.64 -27.70
C LEU A 281 -6.12 25.75 -27.28
N GLY A 282 -4.91 26.02 -27.77
CA GLY A 282 -3.71 25.21 -27.52
C GLY A 282 -2.73 25.87 -26.55
N SER A 283 -3.20 26.61 -25.52
CA SER A 283 -2.28 27.18 -24.55
C SER A 283 -1.62 26.08 -23.71
N PHE A 284 -0.29 26.10 -23.62
CA PHE A 284 0.46 25.14 -22.81
C PHE A 284 0.38 25.49 -21.32
N GLU A 285 0.07 26.71 -20.96
CA GLU A 285 -0.20 27.13 -19.58
C GLU A 285 -1.35 26.33 -18.98
N ASN A 286 -2.35 25.98 -19.80
CA ASN A 286 -3.49 25.16 -19.38
C ASN A 286 -3.13 23.70 -19.02
N LEU A 287 -1.92 23.25 -19.35
CA LEU A 287 -1.43 21.91 -18.98
C LEU A 287 -0.76 21.87 -17.60
N ILE A 288 -0.49 23.04 -17.00
CA ILE A 288 0.30 23.16 -15.77
C ILE A 288 -0.29 24.18 -14.78
N ASP A 289 -1.55 24.59 -14.97
CA ASP A 289 -2.19 25.62 -14.13
C ASP A 289 -2.95 25.05 -12.92
N ALA A 290 -2.95 23.74 -12.77
CA ALA A 290 -3.69 22.98 -11.75
C ALA A 290 -5.20 23.25 -11.75
N ASN A 291 -5.78 23.52 -12.91
CA ASN A 291 -7.19 23.82 -13.07
C ASN A 291 -7.84 22.86 -14.08
N SER A 292 -8.48 21.82 -13.61
CA SER A 292 -9.14 20.80 -14.42
C SER A 292 -10.27 21.30 -15.34
N ASN A 293 -10.62 22.60 -15.30
CA ASN A 293 -11.59 23.21 -16.19
C ASN A 293 -10.94 23.90 -17.41
N THR A 294 -9.63 24.12 -17.39
CA THR A 294 -8.86 24.56 -18.54
C THR A 294 -8.36 23.34 -19.33
N TYR A 295 -7.90 23.52 -20.53
CA TYR A 295 -7.39 22.45 -21.36
C TYR A 295 -6.49 22.94 -22.48
N PHE A 296 -5.61 22.06 -22.90
CA PHE A 296 -4.88 22.13 -24.16
C PHE A 296 -5.65 21.37 -25.22
N ARG A 297 -5.66 21.90 -26.47
CA ARG A 297 -6.25 21.23 -27.63
C ARG A 297 -5.24 21.22 -28.78
N THR A 298 -5.22 20.10 -29.50
CA THR A 298 -4.53 20.02 -30.81
C THR A 298 -5.45 20.44 -31.96
N LYS A 299 -4.83 20.78 -33.08
CA LYS A 299 -5.48 20.88 -34.38
C LYS A 299 -4.62 20.11 -35.37
N VAL A 300 -5.11 18.98 -35.84
CA VAL A 300 -4.42 18.22 -36.89
C VAL A 300 -4.38 19.02 -38.17
N SER A 301 -3.20 19.26 -38.73
CA SER A 301 -3.04 19.81 -40.06
C SER A 301 -3.62 18.84 -41.08
N GLN A 302 -4.24 19.36 -42.13
CA GLN A 302 -4.70 18.55 -43.30
C GLN A 302 -3.52 18.15 -44.21
N ASP A 303 -2.29 18.32 -43.73
CA ASP A 303 -1.09 17.92 -44.44
C ASP A 303 -1.00 16.39 -44.49
N ASN A 304 -0.73 15.83 -45.63
CA ASN A 304 -0.77 14.39 -45.92
C ASN A 304 0.40 13.60 -45.31
N SER A 305 1.10 14.13 -44.34
CA SER A 305 2.13 13.34 -43.63
C SER A 305 1.46 12.32 -42.70
N THR A 306 1.75 11.06 -42.88
CA THR A 306 1.18 9.95 -42.10
C THR A 306 1.95 9.68 -40.80
N GLU A 307 3.11 10.31 -40.60
CA GLU A 307 3.99 10.11 -39.44
C GLU A 307 4.01 11.34 -38.53
N HIS A 308 3.95 11.08 -37.23
CA HIS A 308 4.03 12.10 -36.17
C HIS A 308 3.02 13.25 -36.35
N LEU A 309 1.76 12.92 -36.58
CA LEU A 309 0.70 13.89 -36.85
C LEU A 309 0.48 14.86 -35.69
N ARG A 310 0.67 14.42 -34.47
CA ARG A 310 0.42 15.21 -33.27
C ARG A 310 1.19 14.70 -32.07
N TYR A 311 2.17 15.45 -31.65
CA TYR A 311 2.95 15.10 -30.48
C TYR A 311 3.06 16.27 -29.49
N LEU A 312 3.31 15.92 -28.24
CA LEU A 312 3.81 16.81 -27.21
C LEU A 312 5.27 16.49 -26.99
N GLN A 313 6.13 17.50 -27.04
CA GLN A 313 7.53 17.41 -26.71
C GLN A 313 7.77 18.14 -25.38
N LEU A 314 8.41 17.46 -24.46
CA LEU A 314 8.66 17.90 -23.09
C LEU A 314 10.16 18.06 -22.87
N ASP A 315 10.59 19.25 -22.46
CA ASP A 315 11.97 19.56 -22.08
C ASP A 315 12.11 19.40 -20.56
N LEU A 316 12.82 18.39 -20.12
CA LEU A 316 13.06 18.10 -18.70
C LEU A 316 14.15 19.00 -18.09
N LYS A 317 14.81 19.84 -18.88
CA LYS A 317 15.97 20.70 -18.55
C LYS A 317 17.25 19.92 -18.28
N ASP A 318 17.18 18.83 -17.53
CA ASP A 318 18.27 17.90 -17.27
C ASP A 318 17.98 16.51 -17.84
N PRO A 319 18.99 15.70 -18.17
CA PRO A 319 18.78 14.33 -18.61
C PRO A 319 18.41 13.41 -17.43
N TYR A 320 17.42 12.53 -17.65
CA TYR A 320 16.95 11.52 -16.70
C TYR A 320 17.02 10.14 -17.33
N ARG A 321 17.02 9.08 -16.51
CA ARG A 321 16.97 7.68 -16.98
C ARG A 321 15.54 7.14 -17.02
N MET A 322 14.68 7.64 -16.15
CA MET A 322 13.27 7.32 -16.12
C MET A 322 12.45 8.50 -15.59
N VAL A 323 11.29 8.71 -16.17
CA VAL A 323 10.29 9.65 -15.68
C VAL A 323 8.90 9.01 -15.72
N VAL A 324 7.98 9.56 -14.95
CA VAL A 324 6.55 9.24 -15.03
C VAL A 324 5.82 10.47 -15.52
N VAL A 325 5.05 10.30 -16.59
CA VAL A 325 4.14 11.33 -17.09
C VAL A 325 2.74 11.05 -16.57
N LYS A 326 2.15 11.99 -15.85
CA LYS A 326 0.74 11.99 -15.50
C LYS A 326 0.00 12.96 -16.40
N GLY A 327 -1.06 12.50 -17.05
CA GLY A 327 -1.94 13.36 -17.82
C GLY A 327 -3.39 13.20 -17.40
N GLU A 328 -4.15 14.31 -17.33
CA GLU A 328 -5.55 14.31 -16.91
C GLU A 328 -6.50 14.55 -18.07
N LYS A 329 -7.62 13.82 -18.06
CA LYS A 329 -8.71 14.09 -18.99
C LYS A 329 -9.26 15.51 -18.80
N CYS A 330 -9.54 16.17 -19.89
CA CYS A 330 -10.42 17.33 -19.88
C CYS A 330 -11.89 16.86 -19.85
N LYS A 331 -12.79 17.66 -19.31
CA LYS A 331 -14.24 17.39 -19.28
C LYS A 331 -14.88 17.41 -20.67
N LEU A 332 -14.15 17.82 -21.69
CA LEU A 332 -14.63 17.99 -23.05
C LEU A 332 -13.84 17.13 -24.03
N GLY A 333 -14.55 16.49 -24.94
CA GLY A 333 -13.98 15.99 -26.17
C GLY A 333 -13.31 14.61 -26.08
N LYS A 334 -12.29 14.45 -26.91
CA LYS A 334 -11.50 13.24 -27.07
C LYS A 334 -10.14 13.42 -26.40
N TYR A 335 -9.64 12.39 -25.79
CA TYR A 335 -8.35 12.37 -25.11
C TYR A 335 -7.43 11.30 -25.74
N PRO A 336 -6.10 11.38 -25.54
CA PRO A 336 -5.16 10.39 -26.05
C PRO A 336 -5.55 8.96 -25.65
N GLU A 337 -5.48 8.01 -26.57
CA GLU A 337 -5.78 6.60 -26.31
C GLU A 337 -4.53 5.73 -26.47
N VAL A 338 -3.91 5.76 -27.66
CA VAL A 338 -2.67 5.04 -27.92
C VAL A 338 -1.59 6.05 -28.23
N VAL A 339 -0.46 5.89 -27.59
CA VAL A 339 0.72 6.76 -27.75
C VAL A 339 1.97 5.95 -28.05
N GLN A 340 2.87 6.52 -28.86
CA GLN A 340 4.25 6.10 -28.98
C GLN A 340 5.13 7.13 -28.31
N VAL A 341 6.01 6.68 -27.43
CA VAL A 341 6.96 7.57 -26.77
C VAL A 341 8.32 7.49 -27.46
N TYR A 342 8.93 8.64 -27.63
CA TYR A 342 10.30 8.78 -28.11
C TYR A 342 11.09 9.63 -27.11
N VAL A 343 12.40 9.43 -27.11
CA VAL A 343 13.36 10.19 -26.28
C VAL A 343 14.52 10.66 -27.14
N THR A 344 15.07 11.83 -26.82
CA THR A 344 16.20 12.39 -27.56
C THR A 344 16.95 13.46 -26.76
N ASN A 345 18.16 13.80 -27.18
CA ASN A 345 18.89 14.99 -26.72
C ASN A 345 18.93 16.09 -27.77
N THR A 346 18.44 15.82 -28.99
CA THR A 346 18.38 16.73 -30.16
C THR A 346 16.97 16.73 -30.75
N PRO A 347 15.99 17.40 -30.12
CA PRO A 347 14.57 17.26 -30.45
C PRO A 347 14.20 17.82 -31.83
N GLU A 348 15.00 18.71 -32.41
CA GLU A 348 14.86 19.28 -33.74
C GLU A 348 15.21 18.27 -34.86
N ASP A 349 16.00 17.25 -34.56
CA ASP A 349 16.37 16.18 -35.48
C ASP A 349 15.52 14.91 -35.20
N LYS A 350 14.47 14.71 -36.00
CA LYS A 350 13.58 13.58 -35.83
C LYS A 350 14.23 12.21 -36.07
N ASP A 351 15.30 12.16 -36.86
CA ASP A 351 16.05 10.94 -37.08
C ASP A 351 16.82 10.48 -35.82
N SER A 352 17.03 11.42 -34.89
CA SER A 352 17.64 11.16 -33.57
C SER A 352 16.64 10.61 -32.53
N TRP A 353 15.35 10.53 -32.83
CA TRP A 353 14.33 10.11 -31.90
C TRP A 353 14.41 8.58 -31.68
N VAL A 354 14.68 8.18 -30.46
CA VAL A 354 14.76 6.78 -30.04
C VAL A 354 13.43 6.35 -29.42
N ARG A 355 12.86 5.25 -29.87
CA ARG A 355 11.63 4.70 -29.30
C ARG A 355 11.87 4.24 -27.86
N SER A 356 11.03 4.69 -26.94
CA SER A 356 10.97 4.18 -25.58
C SER A 356 9.91 3.08 -25.48
N GLY A 357 10.26 1.87 -25.89
CA GLY A 357 9.34 0.73 -25.93
C GLY A 357 8.33 0.75 -27.07
N ASP A 358 7.36 -0.17 -27.01
CA ASP A 358 6.24 -0.27 -27.95
C ASP A 358 5.18 0.79 -27.68
N ALA A 359 4.25 0.96 -28.64
CA ALA A 359 3.10 1.84 -28.47
C ALA A 359 2.23 1.36 -27.30
N VAL A 360 1.79 2.31 -26.46
CA VAL A 360 1.08 2.05 -25.21
C VAL A 360 -0.37 2.54 -25.33
N THR A 361 -1.33 1.69 -24.95
CA THR A 361 -2.70 2.13 -24.68
C THR A 361 -2.76 2.73 -23.29
N LEU A 362 -3.15 3.99 -23.17
CA LEU A 362 -3.22 4.71 -21.90
C LEU A 362 -4.38 4.21 -21.05
N ASP A 363 -4.08 3.85 -19.82
CA ASP A 363 -5.07 3.48 -18.82
C ASP A 363 -5.39 4.68 -17.93
N TYR A 364 -6.63 5.15 -18.00
CA TYR A 364 -7.14 6.28 -17.21
C TYR A 364 -7.72 5.86 -15.85
N ALA A 365 -7.31 4.74 -15.29
CA ALA A 365 -7.80 4.25 -14.00
C ALA A 365 -7.32 5.09 -12.80
N TYR A 366 -6.30 5.92 -12.97
CA TYR A 366 -5.75 6.76 -11.91
C TYR A 366 -6.68 7.95 -11.61
N ASP A 367 -6.70 8.43 -10.34
CA ASP A 367 -7.56 9.52 -9.85
C ASP A 367 -9.05 9.34 -10.22
N ASP A 368 -9.63 8.20 -9.84
CA ASP A 368 -11.04 7.86 -10.10
C ASP A 368 -11.44 7.91 -11.60
N GLY A 369 -10.56 7.44 -12.45
CA GLY A 369 -10.83 7.35 -13.90
C GLY A 369 -10.57 8.65 -14.66
N LYS A 370 -9.85 9.61 -14.08
CA LYS A 370 -9.57 10.92 -14.69
C LYS A 370 -8.19 11.06 -15.30
N ALA A 371 -7.21 10.30 -14.83
CA ALA A 371 -5.81 10.45 -15.22
C ALA A 371 -5.17 9.13 -15.65
N PHE A 372 -4.12 9.24 -16.46
CA PHE A 372 -3.21 8.15 -16.77
C PHE A 372 -1.84 8.40 -16.13
N LEU A 373 -1.12 7.32 -15.84
CA LEU A 373 0.30 7.32 -15.53
C LEU A 373 1.05 6.58 -16.63
N LEU A 374 2.02 7.24 -17.22
CA LEU A 374 2.85 6.71 -18.31
C LEU A 374 4.31 6.68 -17.83
N PRO A 375 4.84 5.53 -17.40
CA PRO A 375 6.27 5.38 -17.15
C PRO A 375 7.03 5.43 -18.49
N VAL A 376 8.08 6.22 -18.52
CA VAL A 376 8.95 6.40 -19.68
C VAL A 376 10.38 6.04 -19.28
N THR A 377 10.87 4.92 -19.79
CA THR A 377 12.27 4.53 -19.63
C THR A 377 13.09 5.25 -20.71
N LEU A 378 14.04 6.05 -20.24
CA LEU A 378 14.85 6.89 -21.11
C LEU A 378 16.17 6.21 -21.50
N GLY A 379 16.47 5.03 -20.94
CA GLY A 379 17.64 4.21 -21.26
C GLY A 379 18.85 4.51 -20.39
N GLU A 380 19.97 3.81 -20.66
CA GLU A 380 21.20 3.96 -19.89
C GLU A 380 21.85 5.33 -20.06
N ASP A 381 21.73 5.92 -21.22
CA ASP A 381 22.40 7.17 -21.59
C ASP A 381 21.72 8.44 -21.03
N ALA A 382 20.57 8.32 -20.38
CA ALA A 382 19.75 9.43 -19.90
C ALA A 382 19.44 10.48 -21.00
N TYR A 383 18.19 10.88 -21.12
CA TYR A 383 17.73 11.83 -22.12
C TYR A 383 17.05 13.03 -21.48
N ARG A 384 17.17 14.17 -22.16
CA ARG A 384 16.55 15.43 -21.73
C ARG A 384 15.14 15.61 -22.26
N TYR A 385 14.83 15.12 -23.45
CA TYR A 385 13.55 15.36 -24.09
C TYR A 385 12.72 14.08 -24.20
N VAL A 386 11.44 14.20 -23.86
CA VAL A 386 10.41 13.18 -24.05
C VAL A 386 9.41 13.67 -25.09
N ILE A 387 9.12 12.84 -26.08
CA ILE A 387 8.13 13.13 -27.13
C ILE A 387 7.00 12.11 -26.99
N ILE A 388 5.79 12.57 -26.76
CA ILE A 388 4.58 11.74 -26.66
C ILE A 388 3.81 11.93 -27.97
N ASP A 389 3.94 10.98 -28.87
CA ASP A 389 3.25 10.98 -30.17
C ASP A 389 1.93 10.22 -30.04
N VAL A 390 0.81 10.92 -30.25
CA VAL A 390 -0.53 10.39 -30.07
C VAL A 390 -1.01 9.71 -31.35
N ILE A 391 -1.11 8.38 -31.34
CA ILE A 391 -1.52 7.56 -32.50
C ILE A 391 -3.05 7.59 -32.65
N SER A 392 -3.78 7.33 -31.56
CA SER A 392 -5.24 7.36 -31.55
C SER A 392 -5.80 8.11 -30.36
N VAL A 393 -7.06 8.51 -30.50
CA VAL A 393 -7.81 9.24 -29.46
C VAL A 393 -9.14 8.53 -29.22
N THR A 394 -9.65 8.61 -28.00
CA THR A 394 -10.94 8.05 -27.62
C THR A 394 -11.80 9.06 -26.86
N ASN A 395 -13.03 8.70 -26.55
CA ASN A 395 -13.94 9.46 -25.70
C ASN A 395 -14.57 8.55 -24.66
N ASP A 396 -15.34 9.11 -23.73
CA ASP A 396 -16.01 8.35 -22.67
C ASP A 396 -17.01 7.28 -23.17
N LYS A 397 -17.31 7.25 -24.46
CA LYS A 397 -18.13 6.21 -25.11
C LYS A 397 -17.29 5.10 -25.74
N GLY A 398 -15.96 5.14 -25.60
CA GLY A 398 -15.03 4.14 -26.14
C GLY A 398 -14.87 4.20 -27.67
N ALA A 399 -15.24 5.32 -28.33
CA ALA A 399 -15.10 5.47 -29.77
C ALA A 399 -13.69 5.92 -30.14
N SER A 400 -12.85 4.98 -30.55
CA SER A 400 -11.49 5.24 -31.03
C SER A 400 -11.52 5.92 -32.42
N SER A 401 -10.63 6.87 -32.65
CA SER A 401 -10.49 7.59 -33.92
C SER A 401 -9.12 8.24 -34.07
N VAL A 402 -8.83 8.71 -35.27
CA VAL A 402 -7.70 9.62 -35.53
C VAL A 402 -8.27 11.04 -35.60
N GLY A 403 -7.79 11.96 -34.77
CA GLY A 403 -8.31 13.32 -34.70
C GLY A 403 -7.63 14.16 -33.62
N ASP A 404 -8.18 15.36 -33.40
CA ASP A 404 -7.71 16.23 -32.33
C ASP A 404 -7.93 15.61 -30.95
N PHE A 405 -7.04 15.89 -30.01
CA PHE A 405 -7.24 15.53 -28.60
C PHE A 405 -7.25 16.75 -27.70
N TYR A 406 -7.81 16.54 -26.53
CA TYR A 406 -7.84 17.48 -25.43
C TYR A 406 -7.10 16.87 -24.23
N LEU A 407 -6.36 17.66 -23.50
CA LEU A 407 -5.69 17.27 -22.26
C LEU A 407 -5.87 18.38 -21.23
N GLY A 408 -6.28 18.03 -20.00
CA GLY A 408 -6.50 18.99 -18.92
C GLY A 408 -5.20 19.38 -18.27
N GLU A 409 -4.51 18.43 -17.66
CA GLU A 409 -3.26 18.65 -16.95
C GLU A 409 -2.17 17.69 -17.40
N LEU A 410 -0.91 18.12 -17.27
CA LEU A 410 0.27 17.31 -17.57
C LEU A 410 1.36 17.56 -16.52
N HIS A 411 1.81 16.52 -15.87
CA HIS A 411 2.88 16.56 -14.89
C HIS A 411 3.93 15.50 -15.23
N VAL A 412 5.21 15.81 -14.98
CA VAL A 412 6.31 14.88 -15.18
C VAL A 412 7.14 14.80 -13.91
N TYR A 413 7.37 13.60 -13.43
CA TYR A 413 8.13 13.35 -12.21
C TYR A 413 9.37 12.53 -12.51
N ALA A 414 10.49 12.87 -11.88
CA ALA A 414 11.63 11.97 -11.86
C ALA A 414 11.24 10.64 -11.18
N SER A 415 11.66 9.55 -11.76
CA SER A 415 11.36 8.21 -11.26
C SER A 415 12.55 7.27 -11.46
N CYS A 416 12.47 6.11 -10.84
CA CYS A 416 13.43 5.03 -10.98
C CYS A 416 12.65 3.71 -10.99
N ASP A 417 12.82 2.89 -12.04
CA ASP A 417 12.37 1.50 -12.00
C ASP A 417 13.28 0.73 -11.03
N LYS A 418 12.76 0.45 -9.84
CA LYS A 418 13.51 -0.27 -8.80
C LYS A 418 13.95 -1.64 -9.28
N THR A 419 13.20 -2.25 -10.19
CA THR A 419 13.51 -3.59 -10.68
C THR A 419 14.75 -3.59 -11.59
N GLU A 420 15.10 -2.49 -12.27
CA GLU A 420 16.33 -2.38 -13.07
C GLU A 420 17.60 -2.46 -12.22
N LEU A 421 17.51 -2.19 -10.93
CA LEU A 421 18.62 -2.29 -9.99
C LEU A 421 18.90 -3.72 -9.51
N LEU A 422 17.99 -4.66 -9.82
CA LEU A 422 18.09 -6.06 -9.41
C LEU A 422 18.97 -6.86 -10.37
N SER A 423 19.37 -8.05 -9.94
CA SER A 423 19.99 -9.04 -10.83
C SER A 423 19.03 -9.45 -11.97
N LEU A 424 19.55 -9.76 -13.16
CA LEU A 424 18.74 -10.16 -14.31
C LEU A 424 17.84 -11.38 -14.02
N SER A 425 18.33 -12.33 -13.20
CA SER A 425 17.54 -13.48 -12.77
C SER A 425 16.34 -13.04 -11.93
N MET A 426 16.54 -12.13 -10.97
CA MET A 426 15.47 -11.61 -10.11
C MET A 426 14.43 -10.82 -10.92
N GLN A 427 14.87 -9.98 -11.87
CA GLN A 427 13.98 -9.28 -12.78
C GLN A 427 13.07 -10.24 -13.55
N SER A 428 13.66 -11.31 -14.12
CA SER A 428 12.93 -12.33 -14.89
C SER A 428 11.94 -13.10 -14.01
N ASP A 429 12.35 -13.49 -12.80
CA ASP A 429 11.50 -14.25 -11.88
C ASP A 429 10.32 -13.42 -11.38
N LEU A 430 10.54 -12.15 -11.05
CA LEU A 430 9.46 -11.21 -10.66
C LEU A 430 8.49 -10.97 -11.81
N ALA A 431 8.98 -10.69 -13.02
CA ALA A 431 8.14 -10.44 -14.17
C ALA A 431 7.27 -11.67 -14.51
N ARG A 432 7.82 -12.89 -14.40
CA ARG A 432 7.08 -14.13 -14.60
C ARG A 432 6.03 -14.33 -13.51
N ALA A 433 6.40 -14.16 -12.23
CA ALA A 433 5.47 -14.33 -11.13
C ALA A 433 4.31 -13.31 -11.19
N TYR A 434 4.59 -12.07 -11.58
CA TYR A 434 3.57 -11.06 -11.84
C TYR A 434 2.66 -11.45 -13.00
N SER A 435 3.23 -11.94 -14.11
CA SER A 435 2.45 -12.40 -15.28
C SER A 435 1.52 -13.56 -14.91
N ASP A 436 2.03 -14.54 -14.12
CA ASP A 436 1.23 -15.66 -13.63
C ASP A 436 0.07 -15.16 -12.75
N ALA A 437 0.37 -14.26 -11.80
CA ALA A 437 -0.65 -13.67 -10.91
C ALA A 437 -1.70 -12.86 -11.68
N LYS A 438 -1.29 -12.04 -12.64
CA LYS A 438 -2.20 -11.27 -13.48
C LYS A 438 -3.13 -12.19 -14.29
N LYS A 439 -2.58 -13.25 -14.89
CA LYS A 439 -3.38 -14.24 -15.64
C LYS A 439 -4.43 -14.93 -14.77
N GLU A 440 -4.10 -15.28 -13.53
CA GLU A 440 -5.08 -15.82 -12.58
C GLU A 440 -6.16 -14.78 -12.24
N LEU A 441 -5.77 -13.53 -11.92
CA LEU A 441 -6.71 -12.44 -11.64
C LEU A 441 -7.65 -12.13 -12.81
N ASP A 442 -7.16 -12.16 -14.05
CA ASP A 442 -7.96 -11.96 -15.27
C ASP A 442 -9.00 -13.09 -15.44
N ASN A 443 -8.74 -14.28 -14.89
CA ASN A 443 -9.68 -15.41 -14.84
C ASN A 443 -10.49 -15.48 -13.52
N ASN A 444 -10.46 -14.41 -12.72
CA ASN A 444 -11.10 -14.33 -11.40
C ASN A 444 -10.64 -15.44 -10.44
N LYS A 445 -9.36 -15.81 -10.50
CA LYS A 445 -8.70 -16.78 -9.63
C LYS A 445 -7.54 -16.16 -8.87
N ALA A 446 -7.18 -16.76 -7.75
CA ALA A 446 -5.98 -16.40 -6.98
C ALA A 446 -5.56 -17.59 -6.11
N THR A 447 -4.60 -18.38 -6.61
CA THR A 447 -4.10 -19.55 -5.88
C THR A 447 -3.06 -19.17 -4.85
N ASP A 448 -3.02 -19.89 -3.73
CA ASP A 448 -1.99 -19.71 -2.68
C ASP A 448 -0.57 -19.87 -3.24
N ALA A 449 -0.38 -20.81 -4.16
CA ALA A 449 0.92 -21.08 -4.75
C ALA A 449 1.47 -19.86 -5.51
N THR A 450 0.66 -19.25 -6.38
CA THR A 450 1.03 -18.07 -7.15
C THR A 450 1.21 -16.84 -6.25
N MET A 451 0.28 -16.64 -5.31
CA MET A 451 0.35 -15.53 -4.35
C MET A 451 1.61 -15.60 -3.49
N ASN A 452 1.89 -16.76 -2.87
CA ASN A 452 3.07 -16.96 -2.03
C ASN A 452 4.39 -16.84 -2.82
N LYS A 453 4.40 -17.28 -4.09
CA LYS A 453 5.57 -17.12 -4.97
C LYS A 453 5.86 -15.64 -5.23
N LEU A 454 4.85 -14.85 -5.60
CA LEU A 454 5.00 -13.42 -5.85
C LEU A 454 5.41 -12.68 -4.57
N GLN A 455 4.78 -12.98 -3.43
CA GLN A 455 5.13 -12.39 -2.14
C GLN A 455 6.60 -12.61 -1.77
N ARG A 456 7.08 -13.85 -1.82
CA ARG A 456 8.49 -14.19 -1.51
C ARG A 456 9.48 -13.48 -2.42
N LEU A 457 9.14 -13.31 -3.70
CA LEU A 457 10.00 -12.60 -4.65
C LEU A 457 10.02 -11.10 -4.37
N LEU A 458 8.90 -10.51 -3.99
CA LEU A 458 8.83 -9.10 -3.56
C LEU A 458 9.65 -8.85 -2.28
N GLU A 459 9.58 -9.74 -1.30
CA GLU A 459 10.41 -9.67 -0.09
C GLU A 459 11.92 -9.77 -0.41
N LYS A 460 12.30 -10.68 -1.31
CA LYS A 460 13.70 -10.78 -1.78
C LYS A 460 14.14 -9.52 -2.54
N MET A 461 13.26 -8.96 -3.37
CA MET A 461 13.50 -7.69 -4.06
C MET A 461 13.81 -6.57 -3.06
N GLU A 462 12.99 -6.40 -2.03
CA GLU A 462 13.20 -5.36 -1.02
C GLU A 462 14.54 -5.51 -0.31
N ASN A 463 14.91 -6.73 0.04
CA ASN A 463 16.20 -7.03 0.68
C ASN A 463 17.38 -6.75 -0.25
N GLU A 464 17.29 -7.13 -1.54
CA GLU A 464 18.35 -6.85 -2.53
C GLU A 464 18.49 -5.34 -2.75
N LEU A 465 17.38 -4.60 -2.88
CA LEU A 465 17.40 -3.15 -3.05
C LEU A 465 17.99 -2.43 -1.84
N ALA A 466 17.62 -2.84 -0.62
CA ALA A 466 18.15 -2.25 0.61
C ALA A 466 19.67 -2.41 0.73
N SER A 467 20.23 -3.48 0.17
CA SER A 467 21.69 -3.67 0.12
C SER A 467 22.41 -2.73 -0.85
N LYS A 468 21.70 -2.22 -1.88
CA LYS A 468 22.29 -1.40 -2.96
C LYS A 468 22.16 0.10 -2.72
N GLY A 469 21.23 0.53 -1.91
CA GLY A 469 21.01 1.96 -1.64
C GLY A 469 19.66 2.26 -1.01
N ALA A 470 19.31 3.55 -1.01
CA ALA A 470 18.07 4.04 -0.43
C ALA A 470 17.25 4.89 -1.42
N PHE A 471 15.92 4.76 -1.36
CA PHE A 471 15.00 5.62 -2.09
C PHE A 471 14.63 6.83 -1.25
N VAL A 472 14.69 7.99 -1.86
CA VAL A 472 14.30 9.26 -1.23
C VAL A 472 13.23 9.92 -2.09
N ASP A 473 12.08 10.17 -1.46
CA ASP A 473 10.93 10.78 -2.10
C ASP A 473 10.82 12.26 -1.76
N PHE A 474 10.85 13.12 -2.79
CA PHE A 474 10.72 14.57 -2.67
C PHE A 474 9.27 15.00 -2.90
N SER A 475 8.66 15.56 -1.86
CA SER A 475 7.36 16.22 -1.97
C SER A 475 7.49 17.57 -2.71
N LYS A 476 6.36 18.24 -2.89
CA LYS A 476 6.31 19.60 -3.49
C LYS A 476 7.18 20.65 -2.80
N SER A 477 7.61 20.40 -1.56
CA SER A 477 8.56 21.32 -0.90
C SER A 477 9.91 21.37 -1.59
N GLY A 478 10.26 20.33 -2.33
CA GLY A 478 11.56 20.20 -2.97
C GLY A 478 12.72 19.98 -2.00
N TYR A 479 12.43 19.72 -0.71
CA TYR A 479 13.46 19.54 0.32
C TYR A 479 13.18 18.28 1.14
N VAL A 480 14.27 17.59 1.51
CA VAL A 480 14.22 16.43 2.41
C VAL A 480 15.55 16.31 3.15
N THR A 481 15.58 15.70 4.32
CA THR A 481 16.82 15.35 5.01
C THR A 481 17.18 13.89 4.80
N LEU A 482 18.47 13.58 4.77
CA LEU A 482 19.01 12.23 4.64
C LEU A 482 20.12 12.00 5.68
N TYR A 483 20.19 10.78 6.18
CA TYR A 483 21.30 10.26 6.97
C TYR A 483 21.52 8.78 6.63
N SER A 484 22.75 8.39 6.34
CA SER A 484 23.11 7.04 5.90
C SER A 484 24.34 6.54 6.64
N ASP A 485 24.42 5.23 6.87
CA ASP A 485 25.62 4.54 7.36
C ASP A 485 26.63 4.20 6.25
N LYS A 486 26.28 4.52 5.01
CA LYS A 486 27.11 4.34 3.80
C LYS A 486 27.37 5.68 3.15
N ASP A 487 28.48 5.74 2.44
CA ASP A 487 28.73 6.82 1.50
C ASP A 487 27.64 6.78 0.41
N VAL A 488 27.12 7.94 0.03
CA VAL A 488 26.05 8.02 -0.96
C VAL A 488 26.38 9.02 -2.06
N LYS A 489 26.02 8.67 -3.29
CA LYS A 489 26.24 9.52 -4.47
C LYS A 489 25.03 10.39 -4.77
N ILE A 490 25.25 11.69 -4.94
CA ILE A 490 24.18 12.64 -5.27
C ILE A 490 23.69 12.42 -6.70
N PRO A 491 22.38 12.11 -6.89
CA PRO A 491 21.77 11.92 -8.20
C PRO A 491 21.72 13.21 -9.05
N THR A 492 21.39 13.02 -10.34
CA THR A 492 21.13 14.14 -11.26
C THR A 492 19.95 14.99 -10.79
N GLY A 493 20.02 16.31 -11.00
CA GLY A 493 18.95 17.25 -10.65
C GLY A 493 18.87 17.59 -9.17
N MET A 494 19.89 17.23 -8.38
CA MET A 494 19.87 17.38 -6.92
C MET A 494 21.07 18.16 -6.41
N LEU A 495 20.85 18.90 -5.32
CA LEU A 495 21.88 19.54 -4.51
C LEU A 495 21.83 18.99 -3.09
N GLY A 496 23.01 18.74 -2.52
CA GLY A 496 23.17 18.38 -1.12
C GLY A 496 23.86 19.49 -0.33
N ALA A 497 23.39 19.74 0.87
CA ALA A 497 23.88 20.78 1.75
C ALA A 497 24.03 20.29 3.18
N ILE A 498 24.98 20.87 3.89
CA ILE A 498 25.06 20.81 5.34
C ILE A 498 24.62 22.16 5.94
N VAL A 499 24.40 22.20 7.23
CA VAL A 499 24.10 23.44 7.96
C VAL A 499 25.27 23.78 8.87
N LYS A 500 25.76 25.00 8.77
CA LYS A 500 26.82 25.57 9.60
C LYS A 500 26.33 26.80 10.32
N CYS A 501 27.08 27.31 11.31
CA CYS A 501 26.92 28.65 11.88
C CYS A 501 28.01 29.57 11.40
N ASP A 502 27.68 30.86 11.23
CA ASP A 502 28.64 31.94 11.07
C ASP A 502 29.29 32.34 12.41
N GLU A 503 30.15 33.37 12.36
CA GLU A 503 30.83 33.93 13.56
C GLU A 503 29.84 34.49 14.61
N GLN A 504 28.64 34.89 14.18
CA GLN A 504 27.57 35.39 15.03
C GLN A 504 26.66 34.25 15.53
N LYS A 505 27.00 32.99 15.22
CA LYS A 505 26.23 31.78 15.52
C LYS A 505 24.85 31.71 14.85
N ILE A 506 24.69 32.39 13.71
CA ILE A 506 23.48 32.29 12.87
C ILE A 506 23.61 31.10 11.93
N PRO A 507 22.63 30.18 11.90
CA PRO A 507 22.70 28.99 11.03
C PRO A 507 22.52 29.39 9.55
N TYR A 508 23.34 28.82 8.67
CA TYR A 508 23.24 28.97 7.23
C TYR A 508 23.41 27.62 6.51
N ILE A 509 22.87 27.55 5.27
CA ILE A 509 22.93 26.37 4.42
C ILE A 509 24.15 26.46 3.50
N ASP A 510 25.03 25.45 3.58
CA ASP A 510 26.20 25.32 2.72
C ASP A 510 25.98 24.22 1.68
N TYR A 511 25.64 24.61 0.43
CA TYR A 511 25.42 23.71 -0.69
C TYR A 511 26.74 23.23 -1.31
N MET A 512 27.35 22.23 -0.73
CA MET A 512 28.67 21.75 -1.15
C MET A 512 28.61 20.52 -2.07
N TYR A 513 27.52 19.78 -2.09
CA TYR A 513 27.37 18.58 -2.89
C TYR A 513 26.45 18.79 -4.09
N LYS A 514 26.90 18.34 -5.27
CA LYS A 514 26.16 18.39 -6.54
C LYS A 514 26.17 17.03 -7.22
N LYS A 515 25.50 16.88 -8.36
CA LYS A 515 25.47 15.67 -9.17
C LYS A 515 26.83 14.96 -9.18
N GLY A 516 26.84 13.69 -8.80
CA GLY A 516 28.03 12.84 -8.80
C GLY A 516 28.96 13.02 -7.61
N SER A 517 28.73 14.04 -6.73
CA SER A 517 29.48 14.12 -5.47
C SER A 517 29.15 12.92 -4.58
N VAL A 518 30.19 12.37 -3.93
CA VAL A 518 30.02 11.38 -2.88
C VAL A 518 29.93 12.10 -1.54
N VAL A 519 28.94 11.76 -0.75
CA VAL A 519 28.75 12.26 0.62
C VAL A 519 29.21 11.18 1.57
N PRO A 520 30.13 11.47 2.49
CA PRO A 520 30.60 10.49 3.45
C PRO A 520 29.49 9.92 4.33
N ALA A 521 29.64 8.68 4.74
CA ALA A 521 28.77 8.03 5.71
C ALA A 521 28.60 8.89 6.97
N GLN A 522 27.47 8.71 7.65
CA GLN A 522 27.13 9.41 8.89
C GLN A 522 27.11 10.95 8.77
N THR A 523 26.93 11.47 7.56
CA THR A 523 26.74 12.89 7.31
C THR A 523 25.24 13.23 7.32
N GLY A 524 24.82 14.09 8.25
CA GLY A 524 23.49 14.69 8.20
C GLY A 524 23.38 15.64 7.02
N LEU A 525 22.41 15.47 6.14
CA LEU A 525 22.32 16.15 4.86
C LEU A 525 20.94 16.78 4.66
N LEU A 526 20.91 18.00 4.14
CA LEU A 526 19.74 18.64 3.57
C LEU A 526 19.83 18.50 2.05
N LEU A 527 18.84 17.87 1.45
CA LEU A 527 18.75 17.68 0.01
C LEU A 527 17.73 18.64 -0.60
N LYS A 528 18.04 19.16 -1.78
CA LYS A 528 17.15 19.98 -2.60
C LYS A 528 17.03 19.40 -3.99
N SER A 529 15.80 19.17 -4.45
CA SER A 529 15.51 18.66 -5.79
C SER A 529 14.10 19.06 -6.22
N ASN A 530 13.75 18.79 -7.46
CA ASN A 530 12.37 18.78 -7.91
C ASN A 530 11.60 17.62 -7.29
N GLN A 531 10.29 17.71 -7.33
CA GLN A 531 9.40 16.62 -6.89
C GLN A 531 9.69 15.34 -7.69
N GLY A 532 9.83 14.19 -7.00
CA GLY A 532 10.16 12.92 -7.64
C GLY A 532 10.66 11.90 -6.63
N ASN A 533 10.90 10.69 -7.12
CA ASN A 533 11.50 9.60 -6.37
C ASN A 533 12.90 9.33 -6.92
N TYR A 534 13.91 9.39 -6.06
CA TYR A 534 15.32 9.26 -6.45
C TYR A 534 15.99 8.14 -5.69
N PHE A 535 16.84 7.38 -6.38
CA PHE A 535 17.64 6.32 -5.77
C PHE A 535 19.06 6.84 -5.47
N PHE A 536 19.48 6.72 -4.22
CA PHE A 536 20.82 7.01 -3.75
C PHE A 536 21.59 5.68 -3.68
N MET A 537 22.52 5.49 -4.62
CA MET A 537 23.38 4.32 -4.59
C MET A 537 24.38 4.41 -3.43
N ASN A 538 24.56 3.29 -2.75
CA ASN A 538 25.66 3.12 -1.81
C ASN A 538 26.98 3.07 -2.61
N GLU A 539 27.96 3.82 -2.15
CA GLU A 539 29.34 3.75 -2.66
C GLU A 539 30.23 3.01 -1.66
N GLU A 540 31.39 2.54 -2.11
CA GLU A 540 32.41 2.01 -1.19
C GLU A 540 32.82 3.11 -0.22
N THR A 541 32.95 2.75 1.06
CA THR A 541 33.28 3.72 2.11
C THR A 541 34.64 4.35 1.82
N SER A 542 34.66 5.66 1.57
CA SER A 542 35.86 6.43 1.30
C SER A 542 36.78 6.57 2.51
N GLY A 543 36.22 6.35 3.72
CA GLY A 543 36.89 6.64 4.99
C GLY A 543 36.97 8.14 5.32
N GLU A 544 36.33 9.00 4.52
CA GLU A 544 36.19 10.41 4.82
C GLU A 544 35.17 10.61 5.96
N GLU A 545 35.43 11.61 6.80
CA GLU A 545 34.50 11.98 7.87
C GLU A 545 33.49 13.03 7.41
N SER A 546 32.39 13.14 8.13
CA SER A 546 31.42 14.21 7.94
C SER A 546 32.12 15.58 7.99
N PRO A 547 31.78 16.54 7.10
CA PRO A 547 32.42 17.84 7.07
C PRO A 547 32.36 18.55 8.42
N GLU A 548 33.49 19.16 8.79
CA GLU A 548 33.62 19.88 10.06
C GLU A 548 32.59 21.01 10.16
N GLY A 549 32.01 21.18 11.33
CA GLY A 549 31.00 22.19 11.62
C GLY A 549 29.60 21.92 11.10
N ASN A 550 29.33 20.71 10.63
CA ASN A 550 27.97 20.29 10.27
C ASN A 550 27.09 20.17 11.51
N LEU A 551 26.00 20.91 11.55
CA LEU A 551 25.02 20.94 12.64
C LEU A 551 23.81 20.02 12.40
N LEU A 552 23.80 19.33 11.24
CA LEU A 552 22.81 18.31 10.96
C LEU A 552 23.29 16.97 11.54
N HIS A 553 22.49 16.41 12.41
CA HIS A 553 22.66 15.08 13.00
C HIS A 553 21.60 14.14 12.42
N GLY A 554 21.80 12.83 12.52
CA GLY A 554 20.84 11.86 12.04
C GLY A 554 20.84 10.58 12.84
N SER A 555 19.92 9.68 12.50
CA SER A 555 19.79 8.36 13.10
C SER A 555 19.46 7.30 12.06
N LEU A 556 19.96 6.09 12.28
CA LEU A 556 19.69 4.93 11.41
C LEU A 556 18.43 4.19 11.83
N GLU A 557 17.97 4.44 13.06
CA GLU A 557 16.74 3.91 13.62
C GLU A 557 15.86 5.06 14.14
N ASP A 558 14.60 4.76 14.44
CA ASP A 558 13.71 5.69 15.13
C ASP A 558 14.23 5.91 16.56
N GLU A 559 14.90 7.01 16.82
CA GLU A 559 15.47 7.31 18.14
C GLU A 559 15.29 8.77 18.56
N GLN A 560 15.42 9.02 19.87
CA GLN A 560 15.39 10.39 20.40
C GLN A 560 16.58 11.22 19.90
N THR A 561 16.30 12.46 19.47
CA THR A 561 17.35 13.40 19.06
C THR A 561 18.35 13.62 20.20
N LYS A 562 19.65 13.62 19.85
CA LYS A 562 20.78 13.81 20.74
C LYS A 562 21.86 14.64 20.04
N SER A 563 22.74 15.26 20.81
CA SER A 563 23.91 15.98 20.32
C SER A 563 25.04 15.79 21.33
N ASN A 564 26.26 16.02 20.87
CA ASN A 564 27.45 15.94 21.73
C ASN A 564 27.48 17.09 22.76
N ASP A 565 26.74 18.17 22.52
CA ASP A 565 26.64 19.31 23.43
C ASP A 565 25.45 19.15 24.37
N ALA A 566 25.67 19.28 25.67
CA ALA A 566 24.69 19.03 26.72
C ALA A 566 23.47 19.98 26.70
N LEU A 567 23.55 21.10 25.98
CA LEU A 567 22.49 22.12 25.88
C LEU A 567 22.25 22.50 24.42
N CYS A 568 21.48 21.67 23.72
CA CYS A 568 21.02 21.96 22.34
C CYS A 568 19.52 22.10 22.27
N LYS A 569 19.06 22.84 21.26
CA LYS A 569 17.69 22.85 20.78
C LYS A 569 17.61 22.10 19.45
N TYR A 570 16.53 21.32 19.28
CA TYR A 570 16.38 20.39 18.18
C TYR A 570 15.25 20.83 17.25
N TYR A 571 15.54 20.81 15.95
CA TYR A 571 14.65 21.25 14.89
C TYR A 571 14.51 20.15 13.83
N LYS A 572 13.31 19.95 13.35
CA LYS A 572 13.03 19.07 12.20
C LYS A 572 12.71 19.90 10.96
N LEU A 573 13.04 19.38 9.81
CA LEU A 573 12.58 19.94 8.53
C LEU A 573 11.06 19.76 8.44
N SER A 574 10.32 20.86 8.37
CA SER A 574 8.86 20.86 8.30
C SER A 574 8.35 22.18 7.73
N TYR A 575 7.05 22.29 7.53
CA TYR A 575 6.40 23.57 7.29
C TYR A 575 6.19 24.33 8.62
N ASP A 576 6.18 25.65 8.55
CA ASP A 576 5.81 26.50 9.67
C ASP A 576 4.43 26.09 10.21
N LEU A 577 4.36 25.82 11.52
CA LEU A 577 3.17 25.35 12.21
C LEU A 577 2.01 26.36 12.20
N GLN A 578 2.30 27.66 12.02
CA GLN A 578 1.26 28.71 12.03
C GLN A 578 0.69 28.97 10.64
N THR A 579 1.54 28.99 9.61
CA THR A 579 1.13 29.34 8.24
C THR A 579 1.00 28.13 7.32
N ASN A 580 1.63 27.01 7.67
CA ASN A 580 1.75 25.78 6.88
C ASN A 580 2.21 26.01 5.42
N SER A 581 2.95 27.09 5.19
CA SER A 581 3.34 27.55 3.85
C SER A 581 4.84 27.74 3.64
N VAL A 582 5.62 27.89 4.72
CA VAL A 582 7.05 28.13 4.65
C VAL A 582 7.82 26.92 5.15
N ILE A 583 8.65 26.34 4.27
CA ILE A 583 9.54 25.21 4.62
C ILE A 583 10.75 25.70 5.41
N GLY A 584 11.13 24.99 6.45
CA GLY A 584 12.25 25.34 7.30
C GLY A 584 12.58 24.30 8.35
N PHE A 585 13.52 24.63 9.21
CA PHE A 585 13.83 23.87 10.40
C PHE A 585 13.07 24.46 11.58
N TYR A 586 12.05 23.76 12.05
CA TYR A 586 11.18 24.19 13.15
C TYR A 586 11.29 23.22 14.34
N TRP A 587 10.94 23.67 15.53
CA TRP A 587 10.97 22.83 16.71
C TRP A 587 10.24 21.50 16.49
N GLY A 588 10.92 20.41 16.77
CA GLY A 588 10.34 19.08 16.71
C GLY A 588 9.48 18.72 17.93
N ALA A 589 9.72 19.42 19.05
CA ALA A 589 8.98 19.33 20.29
C ALA A 589 8.92 20.71 20.97
N GLU A 590 8.11 20.87 21.99
CA GLU A 590 7.92 22.10 22.73
C GLU A 590 9.25 22.70 23.21
N ASN A 591 9.45 23.99 23.02
CA ASN A 591 10.64 24.74 23.39
C ASN A 591 11.96 24.22 22.79
N GLY A 592 11.91 23.50 21.66
CA GLY A 592 13.08 22.88 21.04
C GLY A 592 13.61 21.65 21.80
N GLY A 593 12.77 21.01 22.59
CA GLY A 593 13.10 19.77 23.29
C GLY A 593 13.37 18.59 22.34
N THR A 594 13.77 17.46 22.90
CA THR A 594 14.04 16.23 22.15
C THR A 594 12.76 15.65 21.55
N PHE A 595 12.86 15.02 20.38
CA PHE A 595 11.77 14.33 19.70
C PHE A 595 12.29 13.02 19.06
N ILE A 596 11.40 12.13 18.67
CA ILE A 596 11.76 10.92 17.92
C ILE A 596 12.07 11.31 16.47
N ASN A 597 13.36 11.23 16.09
CA ASN A 597 13.80 11.32 14.71
C ASN A 597 13.56 9.99 13.99
N LYS A 598 13.10 10.07 12.74
CA LYS A 598 12.86 8.88 11.93
C LYS A 598 14.15 8.33 11.34
N ALA A 599 14.22 7.02 11.21
CA ALA A 599 15.34 6.31 10.58
C ALA A 599 15.70 6.91 9.21
N GLY A 600 17.00 7.10 8.97
CA GLY A 600 17.52 7.66 7.71
C GLY A 600 17.24 9.16 7.51
N LYS A 601 16.74 9.88 8.52
CA LYS A 601 16.49 11.33 8.47
C LYS A 601 17.51 12.10 9.30
N ALA A 602 17.76 13.35 8.90
CA ALA A 602 18.57 14.27 9.69
C ALA A 602 17.72 15.39 10.31
N TYR A 603 18.19 15.89 11.42
CA TYR A 603 17.62 16.99 12.18
C TYR A 603 18.71 18.02 12.49
N LEU A 604 18.32 19.27 12.72
CA LEU A 604 19.25 20.34 13.10
C LEU A 604 19.35 20.41 14.63
N ALA A 605 20.56 20.41 15.15
CA ALA A 605 20.85 20.66 16.57
C ALA A 605 21.66 21.96 16.70
N LEU A 606 21.12 22.95 17.41
CA LEU A 606 21.78 24.22 17.66
C LEU A 606 22.12 24.39 19.14
N PRO A 607 23.34 24.86 19.48
CA PRO A 607 23.66 25.19 20.85
C PRO A 607 22.65 26.19 21.44
N ALA A 608 22.23 26.00 22.67
CA ALA A 608 21.30 26.92 23.34
C ALA A 608 21.79 28.37 23.44
N SER A 609 23.07 28.58 23.25
CA SER A 609 23.70 29.91 23.22
C SER A 609 23.57 30.61 21.85
N ALA A 610 23.06 29.95 20.80
CA ALA A 610 22.84 30.59 19.52
C ALA A 610 21.73 31.66 19.64
N PRO A 611 21.83 32.81 18.95
CA PRO A 611 20.77 33.82 18.96
C PRO A 611 19.53 33.21 18.28
N MET A 612 18.46 33.06 19.05
CA MET A 612 17.34 32.21 18.69
C MET A 612 16.12 32.98 18.23
N SER A 613 15.61 32.71 17.04
CA SER A 613 14.19 32.91 16.76
C SER A 613 13.37 31.92 17.56
N THR A 614 12.21 32.31 18.04
CA THR A 614 11.46 31.55 19.04
C THR A 614 10.96 30.22 18.57
N ASN A 615 10.77 29.97 17.25
CA ASN A 615 10.08 28.76 16.78
C ASN A 615 10.77 27.99 15.65
N GLY A 616 11.78 28.57 14.98
CA GLY A 616 12.47 27.93 13.85
C GLY A 616 13.08 28.91 12.86
N PHE A 617 13.61 28.38 11.77
CA PHE A 617 14.29 29.11 10.71
C PHE A 617 13.72 28.67 9.36
N SER A 618 13.27 29.61 8.55
CA SER A 618 12.92 29.29 7.16
C SER A 618 14.19 28.98 6.36
N LEU A 619 14.07 28.08 5.36
CA LEU A 619 15.21 27.79 4.49
C LEU A 619 15.64 29.04 3.66
N ASP A 620 14.70 29.94 3.38
CA ASP A 620 14.99 31.20 2.69
C ASP A 620 15.89 32.10 3.55
N ASP A 621 15.61 32.24 4.85
CA ASP A 621 16.43 33.01 5.78
C ASP A 621 17.83 32.39 5.96
N MET A 622 17.95 31.08 5.96
CA MET A 622 19.20 30.35 6.08
C MET A 622 20.03 30.35 4.78
N SER A 623 19.45 30.65 3.64
CA SER A 623 20.12 30.59 2.32
C SER A 623 20.98 31.79 1.99
N ILE A 624 21.02 32.81 2.84
CA ILE A 624 21.70 34.11 2.56
C ILE A 624 23.21 34.06 2.83
N GLY A 625 23.72 33.01 3.47
CA GLY A 625 25.14 32.81 3.73
C GLY A 625 25.91 32.26 2.53
N ASN A 626 26.63 33.11 1.79
CA ASN A 626 27.63 32.72 0.76
C ASN A 626 27.15 32.07 -0.54
N VAL A 627 26.23 32.68 -1.28
CA VAL A 627 26.02 32.28 -2.67
C VAL A 627 26.68 33.25 -3.64
N THR A 628 27.82 32.84 -4.19
CA THR A 628 28.56 33.56 -5.26
C THR A 628 27.98 33.29 -6.66
N SER A 629 26.78 32.77 -6.83
CA SER A 629 26.17 32.49 -8.13
C SER A 629 24.85 33.21 -8.37
N ILE A 630 24.62 33.57 -9.63
CA ILE A 630 23.47 34.34 -10.14
C ILE A 630 22.08 33.67 -9.83
N GLN A 631 22.05 32.42 -9.45
CA GLN A 631 20.80 31.68 -9.11
C GLN A 631 20.16 32.15 -7.79
N SER A 632 20.93 32.67 -6.84
CA SER A 632 20.39 33.23 -5.60
C SER A 632 19.65 34.57 -5.78
N ALA A 633 19.89 35.27 -6.86
CA ALA A 633 19.13 36.47 -7.21
C ALA A 633 17.68 36.15 -7.65
N VAL A 634 17.36 34.90 -7.95
CA VAL A 634 16.02 34.49 -8.39
C VAL A 634 15.11 34.23 -7.19
N SER A 635 15.63 33.74 -6.06
CA SER A 635 14.87 33.57 -4.81
C SER A 635 14.47 34.90 -4.16
N ALA A 636 15.24 35.94 -4.39
CA ALA A 636 14.94 37.32 -3.95
C ALA A 636 13.76 37.99 -4.70
N ARG A 637 13.04 37.27 -5.57
CA ARG A 637 11.93 37.84 -6.36
C ARG A 637 10.73 38.33 -5.55
N LYS A 638 10.69 38.08 -4.25
CA LYS A 638 9.66 38.61 -3.35
C LYS A 638 10.19 39.69 -2.39
N SER A 639 11.48 40.02 -2.40
CA SER A 639 12.02 41.01 -1.50
C SER A 639 12.04 42.43 -2.15
N ASP A 640 11.78 43.43 -1.36
CA ASP A 640 11.98 44.86 -1.70
C ASP A 640 13.45 45.22 -1.90
N ALA A 641 14.32 44.24 -2.04
CA ALA A 641 15.77 44.43 -2.21
C ALA A 641 16.11 45.02 -3.59
N VAL A 642 16.93 46.03 -3.61
CA VAL A 642 17.38 46.74 -4.81
C VAL A 642 18.87 46.52 -4.99
N PHE A 643 19.26 46.11 -6.21
CA PHE A 643 20.65 45.88 -6.58
C PHE A 643 21.08 46.83 -7.72
N ASN A 644 22.35 47.21 -7.77
CA ASN A 644 22.91 47.89 -8.93
C ASN A 644 23.14 46.93 -10.10
N LEU A 645 23.53 47.45 -11.27
CA LEU A 645 23.79 46.65 -12.47
C LEU A 645 24.99 45.67 -12.33
N LYS A 646 25.79 45.81 -11.28
CA LYS A 646 26.88 44.90 -10.92
C LYS A 646 26.44 43.79 -9.96
N GLY A 647 25.15 43.75 -9.59
CA GLY A 647 24.60 42.76 -8.67
C GLY A 647 24.81 43.04 -7.18
N GLN A 648 25.34 44.22 -6.82
CA GLN A 648 25.55 44.59 -5.42
C GLN A 648 24.25 45.13 -4.81
N TYR A 649 23.91 44.69 -3.62
CA TYR A 649 22.78 45.22 -2.85
C TYR A 649 23.00 46.67 -2.45
N ILE A 650 22.03 47.52 -2.71
CA ILE A 650 22.10 48.94 -2.46
C ILE A 650 20.97 49.51 -1.59
N GLY A 651 20.06 48.66 -1.14
CA GLY A 651 18.99 49.01 -0.22
C GLY A 651 17.63 48.43 -0.56
N SER A 652 16.58 48.83 0.17
CA SER A 652 15.19 48.45 -0.11
C SER A 652 14.53 49.42 -1.11
N ARG A 653 13.45 48.97 -1.76
CA ARG A 653 12.65 49.75 -2.73
C ARG A 653 12.15 51.07 -2.15
N ASN A 654 11.81 51.09 -0.86
CA ASN A 654 11.37 52.31 -0.18
C ASN A 654 12.51 53.32 0.01
N ALA A 655 13.74 52.86 0.23
CA ALA A 655 14.91 53.72 0.35
C ALA A 655 15.38 54.33 -0.99
N MET A 656 14.90 53.80 -2.11
CA MET A 656 15.28 54.21 -3.47
C MET A 656 14.35 55.22 -4.13
N LYS A 657 13.23 55.60 -3.47
CA LYS A 657 12.24 56.55 -4.04
C LYS A 657 12.84 57.93 -4.44
N THR A 658 14.01 58.26 -3.97
CA THR A 658 14.70 59.51 -4.26
C THR A 658 15.96 59.38 -5.13
N LYS A 659 16.34 58.17 -5.53
CA LYS A 659 17.57 57.91 -6.30
C LYS A 659 17.23 57.51 -7.74
N LYS A 660 17.49 58.39 -8.70
CA LYS A 660 17.31 58.15 -10.13
C LYS A 660 18.39 57.20 -10.67
N GLY A 661 18.02 56.29 -11.54
CA GLY A 661 18.96 55.33 -12.15
C GLY A 661 18.31 54.00 -12.59
N ILE A 662 19.11 53.10 -13.15
CA ILE A 662 18.69 51.76 -13.53
C ILE A 662 19.14 50.78 -12.45
N TYR A 663 18.21 50.04 -11.92
CA TYR A 663 18.38 49.10 -10.82
C TYR A 663 17.80 47.74 -11.15
N ILE A 664 18.21 46.71 -10.42
CA ILE A 664 17.59 45.38 -10.44
C ILE A 664 16.69 45.28 -9.20
N ILE A 665 15.38 45.18 -9.42
CA ILE A 665 14.35 45.04 -8.37
C ILE A 665 13.48 43.84 -8.72
N GLY A 666 13.38 42.87 -7.80
CA GLY A 666 12.63 41.64 -8.06
C GLY A 666 13.13 40.88 -9.31
N GLY A 667 14.44 40.88 -9.56
CA GLY A 667 15.06 40.24 -10.71
C GLY A 667 14.86 40.93 -12.06
N ARG A 668 14.25 42.13 -12.09
CA ARG A 668 14.02 42.91 -13.33
C ARG A 668 14.79 44.23 -13.32
N LYS A 669 15.27 44.64 -14.50
CA LYS A 669 15.84 46.00 -14.67
C LYS A 669 14.69 47.02 -14.60
N VAL A 670 14.77 47.91 -13.63
CA VAL A 670 13.79 48.99 -13.39
C VAL A 670 14.46 50.33 -13.50
N LEU A 671 13.94 51.22 -14.32
CA LEU A 671 14.36 52.63 -14.40
C LEU A 671 13.59 53.42 -13.34
N VAL A 672 14.28 53.91 -12.33
CA VAL A 672 13.74 54.86 -11.36
C VAL A 672 14.02 56.27 -11.89
N ARG A 673 12.96 57.03 -12.21
CA ARG A 673 13.00 58.35 -12.82
C ARG A 673 12.98 59.48 -11.78
#